data_a7567d0403c89411d961664b7ea5f18e
#
_entry.id   a7567d0403c89411d961664b7ea5f18e
#
_cell.length_a   1.000
_cell.length_b   1.000
_cell.length_c   1.000
_cell.angle_alpha   90.00
_cell.angle_beta   90.00
_cell.angle_gamma   90.00
#
_symmetry.space_group_name_H-M   'P 1'
#
loop_
_entity.id
_entity.type
_entity.pdbx_description
1 polymer ?
#
loop_
_entity_poly.entity_id
_entity_poly.type
_entity_poly.pdbx_seq_one_letter_code
_entity_poly.pdbx_strand_id
1 'polypeptide(L)'
;MELLLICLSLWILQCNSAKADSIIHIGAIFEENAVKDDEIFQLAISDLSLSDDILHSEKITHSVKLIEPNNPFQAVQEACELMNQGILALVTSTGCAAASALQSLTDAMHIPHLFIQRKGDGVPRTACTLNPSPDGESYTLAARPPVRINDVLLTLVSELHWQKFIIFYESDYDIRGLQTFMDQSSRLGLDVSLQRVDRNISRVFTDLFNTMRTEELNRYRDTLRRAVLLMSPRGAQVFIHQAVETNLASKDSHWVYANEEVSDSDIVELVHGSLGRMTIIRQIFPMWRDTNVRCMRNNHRISSLLCDPQEGYLQSLEVSNLYLYDSVLMLANAFYRKLEDRKWHSMASLNCMRKSTKPWNGGWSMLDTIQKGRISGLTGMMDFRAEGSNSHVQFEVLGTSYSETFGKDVKRLATWDSIRGLNGSLKENRIDSSMQGVTLKIVTLLEEPFVMAAENILGQPKRYKGFSIDVLDALAKILGFKYDIYQVADGKYGSIQLNGSWNGMIGELIGKRADLAISAITITPERESVVDFSKRYLDYSVGILMRKSEEKINIFSLLAPFDLAVWACIAAAIPVVGIMIFLLRRIQAVRCHNNAGGQPTPSASTSLQNAIWIVYGAFVQQGTDSLLGSVALRIVMGSWWLFTLIVCSSYTANLAAYLTVSRMDNAVRSLQDLSKQGDVVYGTVRDSAVYEYFRAKGTNPLEQDNTFAELWKVINKNNGFEYSVSSPSEGIKKVRVKCAASIIATFLDC
;
A
#
# COMPACT_ATOMS: atom_id res chain seq x y z
N MET A 1 -86.21 -1.37 41.91
CA MET A 1 -85.74 -1.01 40.55
C MET A 1 -84.62 0.06 40.56
N GLU A 2 -84.68 1.05 41.44
CA GLU A 2 -83.61 2.11 41.52
C GLU A 2 -82.26 1.63 41.99
N LEU A 3 -82.22 0.67 42.94
CA LEU A 3 -80.91 0.11 43.38
C LEU A 3 -80.21 -0.69 42.30
N LEU A 4 -80.97 -1.35 41.40
CA LEU A 4 -80.37 -2.11 40.28
C LEU A 4 -79.84 -1.19 39.18
N LEU A 5 -80.45 -0.02 38.97
CA LEU A 5 -79.98 1.00 38.07
C LEU A 5 -78.70 1.69 38.59
N ILE A 6 -78.62 1.93 39.91
CA ILE A 6 -77.44 2.47 40.56
C ILE A 6 -76.28 1.48 40.51
N CYS A 7 -76.51 0.19 40.73
CA CYS A 7 -75.51 -0.84 40.58
C CYS A 7 -75.08 -1.00 39.14
N LEU A 8 -75.98 -0.91 38.18
CA LEU A 8 -75.60 -0.97 36.74
C LEU A 8 -74.82 0.30 36.30
N SER A 9 -75.19 1.47 36.80
CA SER A 9 -74.49 2.69 36.52
C SER A 9 -73.09 2.73 37.16
N LEU A 10 -72.91 2.21 38.37
CA LEU A 10 -71.67 2.02 39.04
C LEU A 10 -70.77 0.97 38.33
N TRP A 11 -71.44 -0.12 37.82
CA TRP A 11 -70.71 -1.15 37.06
C TRP A 11 -70.27 -0.65 35.67
N ILE A 12 -71.12 0.16 35.01
CA ILE A 12 -70.74 0.85 33.74
C ILE A 12 -69.63 1.91 33.97
N LEU A 13 -69.72 2.59 35.11
CA LEU A 13 -68.62 3.53 35.50
C LEU A 13 -67.26 2.81 35.83
N GLN A 14 -67.40 1.61 36.49
CA GLN A 14 -66.17 0.79 36.70
C GLN A 14 -65.68 0.09 35.42
N CYS A 15 -66.54 -0.26 34.48
CA CYS A 15 -66.14 -0.78 33.20
C CYS A 15 -65.53 0.27 32.24
N ASN A 16 -65.88 1.55 32.42
CA ASN A 16 -65.26 2.63 31.64
C ASN A 16 -63.91 3.14 32.18
N SER A 17 -63.44 2.61 33.31
CA SER A 17 -62.19 3.01 33.93
C SER A 17 -61.03 2.02 33.73
N ALA A 18 -61.23 0.91 33.01
CA ALA A 18 -60.14 0.06 32.56
C ALA A 18 -59.66 0.58 31.20
N LYS A 19 -58.99 1.73 31.14
CA LYS A 19 -57.97 1.97 30.11
C LYS A 19 -56.99 0.83 30.31
N ALA A 20 -56.96 -0.12 29.41
CA ALA A 20 -55.88 -1.06 29.31
C ALA A 20 -54.61 -0.21 29.06
N ASP A 21 -53.77 -0.05 30.07
CA ASP A 21 -52.46 0.52 29.92
C ASP A 21 -51.76 -0.28 28.82
N SER A 22 -51.51 0.31 27.67
CA SER A 22 -50.79 -0.37 26.61
C SER A 22 -49.34 -0.47 27.07
N ILE A 23 -48.91 -1.69 27.36
CA ILE A 23 -47.57 -1.99 27.81
C ILE A 23 -46.65 -1.96 26.55
N ILE A 24 -45.76 -1.02 26.50
CA ILE A 24 -44.72 -0.94 25.47
C ILE A 24 -43.54 -1.79 25.93
N HIS A 25 -43.20 -2.85 25.21
CA HIS A 25 -42.11 -3.75 25.58
C HIS A 25 -40.96 -3.65 24.55
N ILE A 26 -39.74 -3.34 25.02
CA ILE A 26 -38.53 -3.23 24.22
C ILE A 26 -37.60 -4.37 24.60
N GLY A 27 -37.07 -5.08 23.59
CA GLY A 27 -35.99 -6.06 23.78
C GLY A 27 -34.62 -5.43 23.56
N ALA A 28 -33.66 -5.82 24.38
CA ALA A 28 -32.27 -5.40 24.22
C ALA A 28 -31.32 -6.59 24.31
N ILE A 29 -30.28 -6.60 23.48
CA ILE A 29 -29.18 -7.58 23.48
C ILE A 29 -27.85 -6.86 23.53
N PHE A 30 -27.06 -7.17 24.55
CA PHE A 30 -25.73 -6.61 24.77
C PHE A 30 -24.68 -7.71 24.91
N GLU A 31 -23.44 -7.40 24.63
CA GLU A 31 -22.31 -8.31 24.88
C GLU A 31 -21.88 -8.24 26.35
N GLU A 32 -21.48 -9.37 26.95
CA GLU A 32 -21.06 -9.45 28.37
C GLU A 32 -19.88 -8.52 28.72
N ASN A 33 -19.01 -8.21 27.75
CA ASN A 33 -17.92 -7.26 27.93
C ASN A 33 -18.39 -5.79 27.97
N ALA A 34 -19.65 -5.52 27.69
CA ALA A 34 -20.27 -4.21 27.62
C ALA A 34 -20.99 -3.83 28.93
N VAL A 35 -20.26 -3.82 30.03
CA VAL A 35 -20.85 -3.62 31.38
C VAL A 35 -21.68 -2.34 31.50
N LYS A 36 -21.29 -1.27 30.82
CA LYS A 36 -22.01 0.03 30.87
C LYS A 36 -23.23 0.10 29.96
N ASP A 37 -23.39 -0.80 28.98
CA ASP A 37 -24.52 -0.72 28.05
C ASP A 37 -25.84 -0.94 28.76
N ASP A 38 -25.91 -1.90 29.70
CA ASP A 38 -27.11 -2.12 30.50
C ASP A 38 -27.44 -0.96 31.42
N GLU A 39 -26.44 -0.38 32.10
CA GLU A 39 -26.61 0.80 32.95
C GLU A 39 -27.16 2.00 32.17
N ILE A 40 -26.59 2.28 31.01
CA ILE A 40 -27.00 3.40 30.13
C ILE A 40 -28.38 3.17 29.55
N PHE A 41 -28.73 1.92 29.18
CA PHE A 41 -30.03 1.57 28.69
C PHE A 41 -31.11 1.80 29.76
N GLN A 42 -30.84 1.34 31.00
CA GLN A 42 -31.72 1.58 32.13
C GLN A 42 -31.85 3.05 32.51
N LEU A 43 -30.72 3.79 32.43
CA LEU A 43 -30.73 5.23 32.66
C LEU A 43 -31.61 5.95 31.64
N ALA A 44 -31.48 5.61 30.34
CA ALA A 44 -32.28 6.20 29.29
C ALA A 44 -33.78 5.97 29.50
N ILE A 45 -34.18 4.77 29.93
CA ILE A 45 -35.56 4.44 30.25
C ILE A 45 -36.04 5.19 31.50
N SER A 46 -35.19 5.31 32.51
CA SER A 46 -35.49 6.08 33.74
C SER A 46 -35.74 7.55 33.42
N ASP A 47 -34.84 8.14 32.60
CA ASP A 47 -34.98 9.54 32.19
C ASP A 47 -36.27 9.79 31.38
N LEU A 48 -36.69 8.82 30.56
CA LEU A 48 -37.98 8.90 29.87
C LEU A 48 -39.18 8.84 30.82
N SER A 49 -39.07 8.05 31.89
CA SER A 49 -40.15 7.95 32.88
C SER A 49 -40.29 9.18 33.78
N LEU A 50 -39.24 9.96 33.89
CA LEU A 50 -39.21 11.26 34.63
C LEU A 50 -39.62 12.44 33.78
N SER A 51 -39.71 12.28 32.47
CA SER A 51 -40.05 13.35 31.51
C SER A 51 -41.55 13.39 31.27
N ASP A 52 -42.22 14.48 31.74
CA ASP A 52 -43.63 14.68 31.56
C ASP A 52 -44.08 14.93 30.11
N ASP A 53 -43.20 15.14 29.18
CA ASP A 53 -43.51 15.50 27.80
C ASP A 53 -43.72 14.29 26.87
N ILE A 54 -43.21 13.12 27.25
CA ILE A 54 -43.25 11.93 26.41
C ILE A 54 -43.88 10.76 27.20
N LEU A 55 -45.01 10.22 26.76
CA LEU A 55 -45.64 9.06 27.35
C LEU A 55 -46.24 9.23 28.74
N HIS A 56 -47.08 10.25 28.92
CA HIS A 56 -47.79 10.52 30.17
C HIS A 56 -48.68 9.40 30.73
N SER A 57 -49.14 8.47 29.87
CA SER A 57 -50.11 7.42 30.24
C SER A 57 -49.60 6.01 30.01
N GLU A 58 -48.41 5.84 29.49
CA GLU A 58 -47.92 4.56 29.00
C GLU A 58 -46.65 4.16 29.73
N LYS A 59 -46.54 2.91 30.16
CA LYS A 59 -45.33 2.40 30.82
C LYS A 59 -44.46 1.62 29.84
N ILE A 60 -43.20 2.07 29.69
CA ILE A 60 -42.19 1.33 28.93
C ILE A 60 -41.62 0.22 29.83
N THR A 61 -41.70 -1.00 29.37
CA THR A 61 -41.08 -2.18 29.98
C THR A 61 -39.97 -2.67 29.05
N HIS A 62 -38.95 -3.29 29.60
CA HIS A 62 -37.81 -3.79 28.84
C HIS A 62 -37.38 -5.17 29.32
N SER A 63 -36.73 -5.91 28.42
CA SER A 63 -36.01 -7.15 28.75
C SER A 63 -34.64 -7.09 28.12
N VAL A 64 -33.61 -7.27 28.94
CA VAL A 64 -32.19 -7.26 28.51
C VAL A 64 -31.65 -8.68 28.54
N LYS A 65 -30.95 -9.07 27.49
CA LYS A 65 -30.21 -10.34 27.38
C LYS A 65 -28.74 -10.05 27.12
N LEU A 66 -27.88 -10.80 27.79
CA LEU A 66 -26.43 -10.73 27.63
C LEU A 66 -25.97 -11.94 26.81
N ILE A 67 -25.04 -11.68 25.89
CA ILE A 67 -24.46 -12.69 25.01
C ILE A 67 -22.94 -12.66 25.09
N GLU A 68 -22.30 -13.78 24.80
CA GLU A 68 -20.84 -13.81 24.63
C GLU A 68 -20.41 -12.95 23.42
N PRO A 69 -19.28 -12.25 23.51
CA PRO A 69 -18.77 -11.45 22.40
C PRO A 69 -18.59 -12.27 21.12
N ASN A 70 -19.10 -11.75 20.01
CA ASN A 70 -19.01 -12.39 18.68
C ASN A 70 -19.69 -13.78 18.57
N ASN A 71 -20.68 -14.10 19.40
CA ASN A 71 -21.45 -15.33 19.30
C ASN A 71 -22.79 -15.11 18.58
N PRO A 72 -22.87 -15.30 17.24
CA PRO A 72 -24.08 -15.04 16.47
C PRO A 72 -25.20 -16.05 16.79
N PHE A 73 -24.88 -17.29 17.18
CA PHE A 73 -25.86 -18.32 17.51
C PHE A 73 -26.63 -17.95 18.77
N GLN A 74 -25.91 -17.59 19.84
CA GLN A 74 -26.54 -17.15 21.09
C GLN A 74 -27.38 -15.89 20.87
N ALA A 75 -26.89 -14.93 20.05
CA ALA A 75 -27.63 -13.72 19.72
C ALA A 75 -29.02 -14.04 19.10
N VAL A 76 -29.07 -14.96 18.15
CA VAL A 76 -30.32 -15.38 17.52
C VAL A 76 -31.25 -16.12 18.52
N GLN A 77 -30.69 -16.96 19.38
CA GLN A 77 -31.43 -17.68 20.40
C GLN A 77 -32.14 -16.73 21.40
N GLU A 78 -31.37 -15.78 21.95
CA GLU A 78 -31.89 -14.79 22.89
C GLU A 78 -32.88 -13.82 22.21
N ALA A 79 -32.63 -13.43 20.95
CA ALA A 79 -33.57 -12.63 20.18
C ALA A 79 -34.92 -13.35 19.97
N CYS A 80 -34.91 -14.66 19.66
CA CYS A 80 -36.11 -15.45 19.54
C CYS A 80 -36.89 -15.54 20.87
N GLU A 81 -36.20 -15.62 21.99
CA GLU A 81 -36.82 -15.59 23.30
C GLU A 81 -37.50 -14.25 23.58
N LEU A 82 -36.83 -13.13 23.29
CA LEU A 82 -37.41 -11.80 23.40
C LEU A 82 -38.63 -11.61 22.48
N MET A 83 -38.57 -12.09 21.25
CA MET A 83 -39.69 -12.02 20.30
C MET A 83 -40.92 -12.85 20.80
N ASN A 84 -40.68 -13.95 21.50
CA ASN A 84 -41.71 -14.75 22.11
C ASN A 84 -42.40 -14.04 23.29
N GLN A 85 -41.65 -13.16 23.99
CA GLN A 85 -42.21 -12.31 25.05
C GLN A 85 -43.06 -11.17 24.48
N GLY A 86 -42.91 -10.88 23.18
CA GLY A 86 -43.67 -9.86 22.48
C GLY A 86 -43.03 -8.46 22.54
N ILE A 87 -41.92 -8.25 21.86
CA ILE A 87 -41.23 -6.96 21.75
C ILE A 87 -41.70 -6.14 20.54
N LEU A 88 -41.75 -4.83 20.65
CA LEU A 88 -42.07 -3.88 19.55
C LEU A 88 -40.87 -3.49 18.74
N ALA A 89 -39.70 -3.47 19.34
CA ALA A 89 -38.44 -3.18 18.72
C ALA A 89 -37.31 -3.90 19.46
N LEU A 90 -36.25 -4.19 18.74
CA LEU A 90 -35.02 -4.77 19.25
C LEU A 90 -33.91 -3.73 19.20
N VAL A 91 -33.22 -3.52 20.31
CA VAL A 91 -32.01 -2.68 20.40
C VAL A 91 -30.80 -3.58 20.64
N THR A 92 -29.76 -3.43 19.87
CA THR A 92 -28.58 -4.27 20.03
C THR A 92 -27.30 -3.44 20.01
N SER A 93 -26.40 -3.76 20.95
CA SER A 93 -25.04 -3.22 21.00
C SER A 93 -24.05 -4.39 20.90
N THR A 94 -23.67 -4.72 19.66
CA THR A 94 -22.94 -5.97 19.35
C THR A 94 -21.92 -5.79 18.23
N GLY A 95 -21.06 -6.80 18.06
CA GLY A 95 -20.16 -6.88 16.92
C GLY A 95 -20.85 -7.26 15.61
N CYS A 96 -20.13 -7.14 14.48
CA CYS A 96 -20.69 -7.35 13.14
C CYS A 96 -21.24 -8.76 12.88
N ALA A 97 -20.65 -9.80 13.47
CA ALA A 97 -21.09 -11.18 13.26
C ALA A 97 -22.47 -11.43 13.86
N ALA A 98 -22.70 -11.01 15.10
CA ALA A 98 -23.99 -11.10 15.76
C ALA A 98 -25.04 -10.21 15.07
N ALA A 99 -24.65 -8.99 14.67
CA ALA A 99 -25.54 -8.07 13.97
C ALA A 99 -26.07 -8.61 12.64
N SER A 100 -25.22 -9.27 11.82
CA SER A 100 -25.64 -9.87 10.55
C SER A 100 -26.65 -11.01 10.75
N ALA A 101 -26.46 -11.83 11.79
CA ALA A 101 -27.39 -12.91 12.13
C ALA A 101 -28.74 -12.35 12.66
N LEU A 102 -28.68 -11.33 13.52
CA LEU A 102 -29.87 -10.65 14.03
C LEU A 102 -30.63 -9.91 12.94
N GLN A 103 -29.96 -9.29 11.99
CA GLN A 103 -30.59 -8.69 10.83
C GLN A 103 -31.40 -9.69 10.05
N SER A 104 -30.84 -10.85 9.72
CA SER A 104 -31.55 -11.88 8.97
C SER A 104 -32.83 -12.37 9.72
N LEU A 105 -32.77 -12.45 11.04
CA LEU A 105 -33.90 -12.81 11.86
C LEU A 105 -34.98 -11.72 11.91
N THR A 106 -34.54 -10.45 12.14
CA THR A 106 -35.49 -9.34 12.27
C THR A 106 -36.15 -8.99 10.94
N ASP A 107 -35.42 -9.13 9.82
CA ASP A 107 -35.99 -8.99 8.47
C ASP A 107 -37.07 -10.09 8.20
N ALA A 108 -36.78 -11.34 8.59
CA ALA A 108 -37.74 -12.43 8.42
C ALA A 108 -39.00 -12.28 9.31
N MET A 109 -38.88 -11.66 10.48
CA MET A 109 -39.98 -11.48 11.45
C MET A 109 -40.65 -10.10 11.38
N HIS A 110 -40.14 -9.19 10.56
CA HIS A 110 -40.58 -7.82 10.40
C HIS A 110 -40.57 -7.00 11.72
N ILE A 111 -39.50 -7.16 12.50
CA ILE A 111 -39.33 -6.40 13.75
C ILE A 111 -38.30 -5.31 13.54
N PRO A 112 -38.60 -4.03 13.85
CA PRO A 112 -37.65 -2.96 13.81
C PRO A 112 -36.46 -3.25 14.72
N HIS A 113 -35.26 -3.17 14.18
CA HIS A 113 -33.98 -3.43 14.85
C HIS A 113 -33.09 -2.21 14.80
N LEU A 114 -32.78 -1.63 15.94
CA LEU A 114 -31.78 -0.58 16.06
C LEU A 114 -30.44 -1.20 16.46
N PHE A 115 -29.52 -1.13 15.54
CA PHE A 115 -28.18 -1.70 15.68
C PHE A 115 -27.15 -0.63 16.02
N ILE A 116 -26.46 -0.82 17.14
CA ILE A 116 -25.31 -0.03 17.55
C ILE A 116 -24.06 -0.89 17.38
N GLN A 117 -23.21 -0.54 16.41
CA GLN A 117 -21.99 -1.27 16.19
C GLN A 117 -21.03 -1.04 17.35
N ARG A 118 -20.56 -2.13 17.97
CA ARG A 118 -19.54 -2.14 18.97
C ARG A 118 -18.29 -2.87 18.46
N LYS A 119 -17.12 -2.41 18.85
CA LYS A 119 -15.86 -3.11 18.67
C LYS A 119 -15.21 -3.27 20.04
N GLY A 120 -14.91 -4.50 20.41
CA GLY A 120 -14.16 -4.78 21.64
C GLY A 120 -12.74 -4.23 21.62
N ASP A 121 -12.12 -4.08 22.77
CA ASP A 121 -10.70 -3.75 22.96
C ASP A 121 -10.25 -2.34 22.49
N GLY A 122 -11.18 -1.43 22.17
CA GLY A 122 -10.86 -0.06 21.74
C GLY A 122 -10.16 0.07 20.38
N VAL A 123 -10.15 -0.99 19.57
CA VAL A 123 -9.62 -0.94 18.20
C VAL A 123 -10.59 -0.16 17.31
N PRO A 124 -10.10 0.66 16.35
CA PRO A 124 -10.96 1.40 15.44
C PRO A 124 -11.97 0.52 14.71
N ARG A 125 -13.21 1.01 14.57
CA ARG A 125 -14.25 0.29 13.87
C ARG A 125 -13.94 0.11 12.39
N THR A 126 -14.46 -0.98 11.83
CA THR A 126 -14.51 -1.23 10.39
C THR A 126 -15.98 -1.36 9.96
N ALA A 127 -16.27 -1.08 8.69
CA ALA A 127 -17.63 -1.19 8.19
C ALA A 127 -18.16 -2.62 8.32
N CYS A 128 -19.36 -2.79 8.92
CA CYS A 128 -20.08 -4.05 8.87
C CYS A 128 -20.71 -4.23 7.50
N THR A 129 -20.43 -5.33 6.83
CA THR A 129 -21.19 -5.77 5.67
C THR A 129 -22.45 -6.48 6.18
N LEU A 130 -23.56 -5.75 6.23
CA LEU A 130 -24.86 -6.33 6.49
C LEU A 130 -25.34 -7.08 5.23
N ASN A 131 -26.05 -8.21 5.42
CA ASN A 131 -26.56 -8.98 4.30
C ASN A 131 -27.66 -8.20 3.56
N PRO A 132 -27.68 -8.22 2.20
CA PRO A 132 -28.82 -7.66 1.48
C PRO A 132 -30.08 -8.46 1.81
N SER A 133 -31.17 -7.75 2.17
CA SER A 133 -32.46 -8.41 2.44
C SER A 133 -32.99 -9.07 1.16
N PRO A 134 -33.50 -10.30 1.22
CA PRO A 134 -34.09 -11.00 0.07
C PRO A 134 -35.25 -10.24 -0.60
N ASP A 135 -36.03 -9.49 0.18
CA ASP A 135 -37.16 -8.72 -0.30
C ASP A 135 -36.84 -7.24 -0.59
N GLY A 136 -35.57 -6.84 -0.48
CA GLY A 136 -35.12 -5.46 -0.69
C GLY A 136 -35.46 -4.49 0.44
N GLU A 137 -36.15 -4.94 1.49
CA GLU A 137 -36.53 -4.13 2.66
C GLU A 137 -35.76 -4.61 3.88
N SER A 138 -34.93 -3.75 4.47
CA SER A 138 -34.20 -4.04 5.71
C SER A 138 -34.93 -3.44 6.89
N TYR A 139 -35.18 -4.24 7.92
CA TYR A 139 -35.75 -3.80 9.19
C TYR A 139 -34.70 -3.35 10.20
N THR A 140 -33.43 -3.39 9.83
CA THR A 140 -32.32 -2.96 10.67
C THR A 140 -31.90 -1.52 10.34
N LEU A 141 -31.91 -0.67 11.37
CA LEU A 141 -31.44 0.70 11.32
C LEU A 141 -30.10 0.81 12.07
N ALA A 142 -29.05 1.23 11.39
CA ALA A 142 -27.74 1.46 12.00
C ALA A 142 -27.72 2.81 12.70
N ALA A 143 -27.76 2.83 14.02
CA ALA A 143 -27.77 4.06 14.82
C ALA A 143 -26.44 4.79 14.76
N ARG A 144 -25.31 4.06 14.73
CA ARG A 144 -24.00 4.68 14.47
C ARG A 144 -23.84 4.95 12.98
N PRO A 145 -23.30 6.11 12.61
CA PRO A 145 -23.04 6.44 11.21
C PRO A 145 -22.01 5.48 10.60
N PRO A 146 -22.01 5.33 9.26
CA PRO A 146 -20.99 4.55 8.58
C PRO A 146 -19.59 5.01 8.95
N VAL A 147 -18.63 4.08 8.91
CA VAL A 147 -17.22 4.39 9.22
C VAL A 147 -16.66 5.34 8.17
N ARG A 148 -16.37 6.58 8.57
CA ARG A 148 -15.86 7.66 7.72
C ARG A 148 -14.41 8.04 8.02
N ILE A 149 -13.77 7.33 8.94
CA ILE A 149 -12.39 7.63 9.34
C ILE A 149 -11.41 7.55 8.16
N ASN A 150 -11.67 6.68 7.19
CA ASN A 150 -10.86 6.55 5.98
C ASN A 150 -11.00 7.80 5.07
N ASP A 151 -12.18 8.38 4.98
CA ASP A 151 -12.40 9.61 4.21
C ASP A 151 -11.68 10.80 4.86
N VAL A 152 -11.70 10.86 6.20
CA VAL A 152 -10.97 11.88 6.97
C VAL A 152 -9.47 11.71 6.78
N LEU A 153 -8.96 10.48 6.85
CA LEU A 153 -7.55 10.18 6.62
C LEU A 153 -7.10 10.57 5.21
N LEU A 154 -7.90 10.25 4.19
CA LEU A 154 -7.57 10.59 2.82
C LEU A 154 -7.51 12.11 2.62
N THR A 155 -8.49 12.84 3.17
CA THR A 155 -8.51 14.29 3.14
C THR A 155 -7.29 14.88 3.85
N LEU A 156 -6.97 14.35 5.05
CA LEU A 156 -5.84 14.80 5.85
C LEU A 156 -4.50 14.58 5.12
N VAL A 157 -4.29 13.40 4.57
CA VAL A 157 -3.06 13.03 3.85
C VAL A 157 -2.89 13.91 2.60
N SER A 158 -3.99 14.21 1.89
CA SER A 158 -3.98 15.09 0.73
C SER A 158 -3.61 16.54 1.13
N GLU A 159 -4.18 17.08 2.20
CA GLU A 159 -3.87 18.42 2.71
C GLU A 159 -2.45 18.53 3.27
N LEU A 160 -1.93 17.47 3.86
CA LEU A 160 -0.54 17.38 4.33
C LEU A 160 0.46 17.14 3.19
N HIS A 161 -0.01 16.94 1.96
CA HIS A 161 0.80 16.62 0.79
C HIS A 161 1.74 15.42 1.00
N TRP A 162 1.25 14.38 1.70
CA TRP A 162 1.99 13.14 1.85
C TRP A 162 1.91 12.32 0.57
N GLN A 163 3.05 11.89 0.06
CA GLN A 163 3.13 11.01 -1.11
C GLN A 163 3.44 9.57 -0.72
N LYS A 164 4.20 9.39 0.37
CA LYS A 164 4.61 8.07 0.86
C LYS A 164 4.47 8.01 2.38
N PHE A 165 3.80 6.97 2.88
CA PHE A 165 3.61 6.74 4.32
C PHE A 165 3.27 5.27 4.60
N ILE A 166 3.34 4.90 5.87
CA ILE A 166 3.03 3.55 6.35
C ILE A 166 1.82 3.58 7.27
N ILE A 167 0.97 2.57 7.17
CA ILE A 167 -0.15 2.35 8.08
C ILE A 167 0.18 1.15 8.96
N PHE A 168 0.27 1.38 10.27
CA PHE A 168 0.35 0.33 11.27
C PHE A 168 -1.05 0.00 11.77
N TYR A 169 -1.41 -1.26 11.73
CA TYR A 169 -2.71 -1.73 12.21
C TYR A 169 -2.56 -2.92 13.14
N GLU A 170 -3.40 -2.97 14.17
CA GLU A 170 -3.40 -4.05 15.16
C GLU A 170 -3.95 -5.36 14.56
N SER A 171 -3.52 -6.51 15.10
CA SER A 171 -3.92 -7.85 14.62
C SER A 171 -5.44 -8.05 14.54
N ASP A 172 -6.18 -7.39 15.42
CA ASP A 172 -7.63 -7.49 15.53
C ASP A 172 -8.41 -6.50 14.64
N TYR A 173 -7.68 -5.67 13.87
CA TYR A 173 -8.25 -4.77 12.89
C TYR A 173 -8.58 -5.50 11.58
N ASP A 174 -9.80 -5.34 11.07
CA ASP A 174 -10.19 -5.95 9.80
C ASP A 174 -9.64 -5.15 8.62
N ILE A 175 -8.62 -5.69 7.98
CA ILE A 175 -7.91 -5.07 6.84
C ILE A 175 -8.83 -4.79 5.63
N ARG A 176 -9.95 -5.53 5.51
CA ARG A 176 -10.94 -5.29 4.44
C ARG A 176 -11.52 -3.87 4.50
N GLY A 177 -11.58 -3.29 5.70
CA GLY A 177 -11.99 -1.89 5.89
C GLY A 177 -11.07 -0.88 5.22
N LEU A 178 -9.79 -1.23 4.96
CA LEU A 178 -8.82 -0.37 4.28
C LEU A 178 -8.80 -0.53 2.75
N GLN A 179 -9.48 -1.52 2.19
CA GLN A 179 -9.40 -1.81 0.77
C GLN A 179 -9.84 -0.61 -0.08
N THR A 180 -10.97 0.00 0.26
CA THR A 180 -11.45 1.20 -0.44
C THR A 180 -10.49 2.38 -0.30
N PHE A 181 -9.87 2.53 0.86
CA PHE A 181 -8.84 3.56 1.10
C PHE A 181 -7.61 3.31 0.23
N MET A 182 -7.13 2.07 0.14
CA MET A 182 -5.98 1.68 -0.70
C MET A 182 -6.26 1.92 -2.18
N ASP A 183 -7.46 1.57 -2.66
CA ASP A 183 -7.86 1.81 -4.05
C ASP A 183 -7.91 3.30 -4.39
N GLN A 184 -8.44 4.12 -3.48
CA GLN A 184 -8.49 5.57 -3.65
C GLN A 184 -7.10 6.20 -3.57
N SER A 185 -6.27 5.76 -2.64
CA SER A 185 -4.88 6.21 -2.49
C SER A 185 -4.05 5.91 -3.74
N SER A 186 -4.20 4.71 -4.31
CA SER A 186 -3.54 4.31 -5.55
C SER A 186 -3.95 5.17 -6.73
N ARG A 187 -5.23 5.53 -6.85
CA ARG A 187 -5.73 6.46 -7.90
C ARG A 187 -5.14 7.87 -7.77
N LEU A 188 -4.82 8.29 -6.56
CA LEU A 188 -4.19 9.58 -6.28
C LEU A 188 -2.65 9.53 -6.38
N GLY A 189 -2.08 8.37 -6.72
CA GLY A 189 -0.64 8.18 -6.84
C GLY A 189 0.12 8.17 -5.50
N LEU A 190 -0.57 7.82 -4.41
CA LEU A 190 0.03 7.71 -3.09
C LEU A 190 0.64 6.32 -2.89
N ASP A 191 1.87 6.27 -2.38
CA ASP A 191 2.56 5.03 -2.03
C ASP A 191 2.31 4.70 -0.55
N VAL A 192 1.44 3.73 -0.30
CA VAL A 192 1.00 3.34 1.05
C VAL A 192 1.48 1.93 1.35
N SER A 193 2.24 1.78 2.42
CA SER A 193 2.67 0.48 2.93
C SER A 193 1.82 0.08 4.13
N LEU A 194 1.45 -1.19 4.24
CA LEU A 194 0.69 -1.73 5.35
C LEU A 194 1.58 -2.62 6.21
N GLN A 195 1.58 -2.40 7.52
CA GLN A 195 2.31 -3.21 8.47
C GLN A 195 1.40 -3.66 9.62
N ARG A 196 1.25 -4.96 9.77
CA ARG A 196 0.54 -5.55 10.89
C ARG A 196 1.38 -5.48 12.15
N VAL A 197 0.75 -5.11 13.26
CA VAL A 197 1.35 -5.08 14.59
C VAL A 197 0.69 -6.16 15.44
N ASP A 198 1.47 -7.16 15.85
CA ASP A 198 0.99 -8.21 16.74
C ASP A 198 1.09 -7.76 18.19
N ARG A 199 0.38 -8.45 19.11
CA ARG A 199 0.36 -8.14 20.55
C ARG A 199 1.75 -8.11 21.18
N ASN A 200 2.71 -8.83 20.62
CA ASN A 200 4.10 -8.77 21.03
C ASN A 200 4.90 -7.78 20.18
N ILE A 201 4.72 -6.49 20.47
CA ILE A 201 5.27 -5.37 19.70
C ILE A 201 6.80 -5.43 19.61
N SER A 202 7.49 -5.88 20.65
CA SER A 202 8.95 -6.04 20.67
C SER A 202 9.44 -7.00 19.58
N ARG A 203 8.68 -8.05 19.25
CA ARG A 203 9.00 -8.97 18.15
C ARG A 203 8.90 -8.31 16.79
N VAL A 204 7.88 -7.50 16.58
CA VAL A 204 7.68 -6.80 15.30
C VAL A 204 8.89 -5.93 14.97
N PHE A 205 9.40 -5.18 15.94
CA PHE A 205 10.59 -4.36 15.74
C PHE A 205 11.85 -5.20 15.59
N THR A 206 12.01 -6.27 16.38
CA THR A 206 13.17 -7.17 16.28
C THR A 206 13.20 -7.89 14.94
N ASP A 207 12.06 -8.36 14.44
CA ASP A 207 11.95 -9.04 13.15
C ASP A 207 12.17 -8.06 11.99
N LEU A 208 11.67 -6.82 12.10
CA LEU A 208 11.94 -5.74 11.15
C LEU A 208 13.45 -5.43 11.07
N PHE A 209 14.13 -5.36 12.21
CA PHE A 209 15.57 -5.08 12.27
C PHE A 209 16.43 -6.25 11.81
N ASN A 210 16.03 -7.50 12.12
CA ASN A 210 16.78 -8.69 11.75
C ASN A 210 16.59 -9.09 10.27
N THR A 211 15.44 -8.80 9.68
CA THR A 211 15.13 -9.14 8.28
C THR A 211 15.56 -8.08 7.28
N MET A 212 15.71 -6.83 7.69
CA MET A 212 16.09 -5.73 6.81
C MET A 212 17.60 -5.48 6.82
N ARG A 213 18.19 -5.40 5.63
CA ARG A 213 19.56 -4.89 5.46
C ARG A 213 19.62 -3.42 5.87
N THR A 214 20.77 -2.96 6.31
CA THR A 214 20.99 -1.58 6.79
C THR A 214 20.54 -0.51 5.78
N GLU A 215 20.64 -0.80 4.50
CA GLU A 215 20.21 0.09 3.41
C GLU A 215 18.68 0.14 3.27
N GLU A 216 18.00 -0.98 3.46
CA GLU A 216 16.54 -1.04 3.48
C GLU A 216 16.00 -0.37 4.73
N LEU A 217 16.68 -0.50 5.84
CA LEU A 217 16.33 0.16 7.11
C LEU A 217 16.38 1.69 6.98
N ASN A 218 17.37 2.25 6.30
CA ASN A 218 17.47 3.69 6.06
C ASN A 218 16.36 4.20 5.14
N ARG A 219 15.99 3.44 4.10
CA ARG A 219 14.81 3.74 3.26
C ARG A 219 13.52 3.64 4.06
N TYR A 220 13.44 2.69 4.97
CA TYR A 220 12.28 2.48 5.84
C TYR A 220 12.14 3.59 6.87
N ARG A 221 13.24 4.13 7.41
CA ARG A 221 13.22 5.31 8.29
C ARG A 221 12.56 6.52 7.66
N ASP A 222 12.81 6.79 6.39
CA ASP A 222 12.15 7.89 5.67
C ASP A 222 10.64 7.66 5.52
N THR A 223 10.22 6.40 5.32
CA THR A 223 8.81 6.03 5.29
C THR A 223 8.20 6.10 6.69
N LEU A 224 8.93 5.72 7.74
CA LEU A 224 8.50 5.78 9.14
C LEU A 224 8.35 7.20 9.69
N ARG A 225 8.94 8.20 9.06
CA ARG A 225 8.69 9.61 9.41
C ARG A 225 7.22 9.99 9.27
N ARG A 226 6.47 9.27 8.43
CA ARG A 226 5.04 9.50 8.17
C ARG A 226 4.30 8.20 8.37
N ALA A 227 3.63 8.08 9.48
CA ALA A 227 2.89 6.87 9.82
C ALA A 227 1.45 7.20 10.23
N VAL A 228 0.56 6.27 9.95
CA VAL A 228 -0.81 6.26 10.44
C VAL A 228 -0.96 5.07 11.37
N LEU A 229 -1.49 5.29 12.56
CA LEU A 229 -1.71 4.27 13.57
C LEU A 229 -3.21 3.96 13.65
N LEU A 230 -3.58 2.72 13.35
CA LEU A 230 -4.93 2.17 13.45
C LEU A 230 -4.95 1.06 14.50
N MET A 231 -4.95 1.44 15.75
CA MET A 231 -4.85 0.50 16.88
C MET A 231 -5.58 1.04 18.11
N SER A 232 -5.70 0.19 19.12
CA SER A 232 -6.26 0.59 20.42
C SER A 232 -5.38 1.65 21.11
N PRO A 233 -5.93 2.50 22.01
CA PRO A 233 -5.13 3.51 22.72
C PRO A 233 -3.96 2.91 23.48
N ARG A 234 -4.15 1.79 24.16
CA ARG A 234 -3.10 1.06 24.87
C ARG A 234 -2.04 0.50 23.93
N GLY A 235 -2.48 -0.09 22.80
CA GLY A 235 -1.59 -0.57 21.75
C GLY A 235 -0.73 0.55 21.16
N ALA A 236 -1.33 1.70 20.91
CA ALA A 236 -0.65 2.89 20.41
C ALA A 236 0.40 3.42 21.40
N GLN A 237 0.09 3.48 22.69
CA GLN A 237 1.03 3.91 23.74
C GLN A 237 2.27 3.00 23.79
N VAL A 238 2.07 1.68 23.84
CA VAL A 238 3.17 0.71 23.87
C VAL A 238 3.97 0.78 22.56
N PHE A 239 3.31 0.92 21.43
CA PHE A 239 3.95 1.02 20.12
C PHE A 239 4.83 2.27 20.01
N ILE A 240 4.32 3.43 20.44
CA ILE A 240 5.06 4.70 20.44
C ILE A 240 6.26 4.61 21.37
N HIS A 241 6.09 4.07 22.57
CA HIS A 241 7.18 3.92 23.53
C HIS A 241 8.32 3.05 22.97
N GLN A 242 7.98 1.90 22.39
CA GLN A 242 8.96 1.02 21.73
C GLN A 242 9.63 1.67 20.52
N ALA A 243 8.89 2.42 19.72
CA ALA A 243 9.42 3.13 18.57
C ALA A 243 10.41 4.24 18.98
N VAL A 244 10.17 4.90 20.11
CA VAL A 244 11.07 5.88 20.69
C VAL A 244 12.33 5.21 21.23
N GLU A 245 12.21 4.13 21.96
CA GLU A 245 13.34 3.37 22.53
C GLU A 245 14.26 2.80 21.43
N THR A 246 13.67 2.35 20.33
CA THR A 246 14.43 1.79 19.18
C THR A 246 14.94 2.84 18.21
N ASN A 247 14.79 4.13 18.49
CA ASN A 247 15.14 5.25 17.61
C ASN A 247 14.49 5.20 16.21
N LEU A 248 13.35 4.55 16.08
CA LEU A 248 12.53 4.57 14.85
C LEU A 248 11.72 5.86 14.73
N ALA A 249 11.27 6.41 15.86
CA ALA A 249 10.64 7.72 15.91
C ALA A 249 11.71 8.81 16.06
N SER A 250 11.74 9.76 15.13
CA SER A 250 12.60 10.95 15.17
C SER A 250 11.81 12.19 15.57
N LYS A 251 12.50 13.28 15.92
CA LYS A 251 11.86 14.59 16.18
C LYS A 251 11.14 15.13 14.95
N ASP A 252 11.56 14.72 13.76
CA ASP A 252 10.95 15.13 12.48
C ASP A 252 9.81 14.21 12.04
N SER A 253 9.48 13.19 12.82
CA SER A 253 8.37 12.28 12.51
C SER A 253 7.02 13.00 12.68
N HIS A 254 6.11 12.70 11.78
CA HIS A 254 4.73 13.14 11.87
C HIS A 254 3.82 11.91 11.78
N TRP A 255 3.22 11.54 12.90
CA TRP A 255 2.35 10.38 12.99
C TRP A 255 0.91 10.81 13.19
N VAL A 256 0.01 10.12 12.53
CA VAL A 256 -1.43 10.32 12.63
C VAL A 256 -2.02 9.15 13.38
N TYR A 257 -2.65 9.41 14.51
CA TYR A 257 -3.42 8.42 15.24
C TYR A 257 -4.90 8.59 14.91
N ALA A 258 -5.52 7.57 14.36
CA ALA A 258 -6.89 7.61 13.91
C ALA A 258 -7.74 6.57 14.64
N ASN A 259 -8.57 7.06 15.56
CA ASN A 259 -9.52 6.24 16.29
C ASN A 259 -10.72 7.09 16.67
N GLU A 260 -11.93 6.59 16.46
CA GLU A 260 -13.16 7.29 16.77
C GLU A 260 -13.36 7.48 18.30
N GLU A 261 -12.85 6.55 19.08
CA GLU A 261 -13.07 6.40 20.52
C GLU A 261 -11.79 6.63 21.32
N VAL A 262 -11.35 7.87 21.45
CA VAL A 262 -10.18 8.23 22.25
C VAL A 262 -10.56 9.22 23.32
N SER A 263 -10.19 8.90 24.57
CA SER A 263 -10.41 9.79 25.70
C SER A 263 -9.41 10.94 25.74
N ASP A 264 -9.73 12.05 26.42
CA ASP A 264 -8.82 13.17 26.59
C ASP A 264 -7.54 12.76 27.36
N SER A 265 -7.65 11.84 28.31
CA SER A 265 -6.50 11.27 29.03
C SER A 265 -5.55 10.50 28.11
N ASP A 266 -6.10 9.65 27.25
CA ASP A 266 -5.29 8.88 26.28
C ASP A 266 -4.58 9.80 25.29
N ILE A 267 -5.25 10.85 24.84
CA ILE A 267 -4.67 11.85 23.92
C ILE A 267 -3.45 12.52 24.56
N VAL A 268 -3.56 12.97 25.80
CA VAL A 268 -2.46 13.62 26.51
C VAL A 268 -1.29 12.65 26.67
N GLU A 269 -1.55 11.40 27.01
CA GLU A 269 -0.52 10.39 27.20
C GLU A 269 0.18 10.03 25.88
N LEU A 270 -0.57 9.87 24.78
CA LEU A 270 -0.01 9.64 23.44
C LEU A 270 0.87 10.80 22.97
N VAL A 271 0.43 12.02 23.19
CA VAL A 271 1.18 13.22 22.79
C VAL A 271 2.47 13.37 23.59
N HIS A 272 2.42 13.15 24.90
CA HIS A 272 3.61 13.20 25.75
C HIS A 272 4.61 12.08 25.45
N GLY A 273 4.13 10.88 25.11
CA GLY A 273 4.96 9.74 24.74
C GLY A 273 5.64 9.86 23.37
N SER A 274 5.15 10.67 22.46
CA SER A 274 5.70 10.83 21.11
C SER A 274 6.88 11.81 21.09
N LEU A 275 7.91 11.56 20.25
CA LEU A 275 9.02 12.50 20.04
C LEU A 275 8.71 13.59 19.03
N GLY A 276 8.03 13.23 17.94
CA GLY A 276 7.70 14.10 16.82
C GLY A 276 6.32 14.73 16.95
N ARG A 277 5.81 15.17 15.81
CA ARG A 277 4.44 15.68 15.69
C ARG A 277 3.46 14.52 15.73
N MET A 278 2.35 14.72 16.44
CA MET A 278 1.24 13.80 16.43
C MET A 278 -0.04 14.54 16.07
N THR A 279 -0.77 13.98 15.12
CA THR A 279 -2.11 14.42 14.75
C THR A 279 -3.09 13.34 15.18
N ILE A 280 -4.16 13.70 15.85
CA ILE A 280 -5.15 12.74 16.38
C ILE A 280 -6.49 13.05 15.72
N ILE A 281 -7.13 12.02 15.21
CA ILE A 281 -8.47 12.07 14.62
C ILE A 281 -9.42 11.33 15.55
N ARG A 282 -10.42 12.04 16.07
CA ARG A 282 -11.48 11.42 16.86
C ARG A 282 -12.85 11.94 16.47
N GLN A 283 -13.89 11.18 16.78
CA GLN A 283 -15.26 11.61 16.63
C GLN A 283 -15.61 12.64 17.72
N ILE A 284 -16.31 13.71 17.34
CA ILE A 284 -16.78 14.75 18.28
C ILE A 284 -18.30 14.84 18.24
N PHE A 285 -18.88 15.17 19.38
CA PHE A 285 -20.30 15.41 19.51
C PHE A 285 -20.54 16.90 19.89
N PRO A 286 -21.54 17.56 19.25
CA PRO A 286 -21.82 18.98 19.50
C PRO A 286 -22.08 19.31 20.97
N MET A 287 -22.68 18.37 21.69
CA MET A 287 -23.10 18.58 23.08
C MET A 287 -22.01 18.36 24.12
N TRP A 288 -20.84 17.82 23.74
CA TRP A 288 -19.76 17.55 24.70
C TRP A 288 -19.13 18.81 25.29
N ARG A 289 -19.22 19.94 24.62
CA ARG A 289 -18.54 21.18 25.00
C ARG A 289 -19.45 22.18 25.71
N ASP A 290 -20.73 22.12 25.47
CA ASP A 290 -21.70 23.05 26.05
C ASP A 290 -22.60 22.35 27.07
N THR A 291 -22.24 22.52 28.34
CA THR A 291 -23.00 21.94 29.46
C THR A 291 -24.44 22.40 29.49
N ASN A 292 -24.73 23.66 29.06
CA ASN A 292 -26.08 24.17 29.05
C ASN A 292 -26.96 23.48 27.97
N VAL A 293 -26.38 23.22 26.78
CA VAL A 293 -27.08 22.52 25.70
C VAL A 293 -27.23 21.05 26.04
N ARG A 294 -26.23 20.45 26.69
CA ARG A 294 -26.21 19.01 27.08
C ARG A 294 -27.32 18.68 28.07
N CYS A 295 -27.59 19.58 29.02
CA CYS A 295 -28.49 19.30 30.15
C CYS A 295 -29.90 19.88 29.95
N MET A 296 -30.16 20.57 28.85
CA MET A 296 -31.48 21.16 28.54
C MET A 296 -32.00 20.53 27.25
N ARG A 297 -33.12 19.85 27.32
CA ARG A 297 -33.85 19.34 26.17
C ARG A 297 -35.24 19.95 26.14
N ASN A 298 -35.61 20.65 25.06
CA ASN A 298 -36.91 21.27 24.90
C ASN A 298 -37.38 22.09 26.15
N ASN A 299 -36.45 22.80 26.79
CA ASN A 299 -36.65 23.52 28.09
C ASN A 299 -36.77 22.63 29.34
N HIS A 300 -36.58 21.31 29.25
CA HIS A 300 -36.56 20.43 30.41
C HIS A 300 -35.15 19.92 30.71
N ARG A 301 -34.80 19.82 31.99
CA ARG A 301 -33.51 19.39 32.47
C ARG A 301 -33.45 17.86 32.41
N ILE A 302 -32.51 17.32 31.62
CA ILE A 302 -32.21 15.89 31.61
C ILE A 302 -31.56 15.49 32.96
N SER A 303 -31.80 14.27 33.40
CA SER A 303 -31.36 13.73 34.70
C SER A 303 -29.93 14.05 35.09
N SER A 304 -29.70 14.11 36.38
CA SER A 304 -28.49 14.62 37.04
C SER A 304 -27.17 13.91 36.72
N LEU A 305 -27.17 12.60 36.48
CA LEU A 305 -25.94 11.81 36.30
C LEU A 305 -25.14 12.16 35.03
N LEU A 306 -25.82 12.39 33.93
CA LEU A 306 -25.17 12.77 32.67
C LEU A 306 -24.79 14.25 32.60
N CYS A 307 -25.34 15.04 33.51
CA CYS A 307 -25.21 16.48 33.52
C CYS A 307 -24.27 17.03 34.62
N ASP A 308 -23.79 16.18 35.50
CA ASP A 308 -22.86 16.61 36.56
C ASP A 308 -21.44 16.78 36.00
N PRO A 309 -20.92 18.06 35.95
CA PRO A 309 -19.57 18.27 35.48
C PRO A 309 -18.48 17.77 36.43
N GLN A 310 -18.81 17.44 37.67
CA GLN A 310 -17.83 17.01 38.67
C GLN A 310 -17.55 15.51 38.69
N GLU A 311 -18.47 14.69 38.23
CA GLU A 311 -18.31 13.23 38.32
C GLU A 311 -17.52 12.58 37.16
N GLY A 312 -17.21 13.30 36.09
CA GLY A 312 -16.44 12.76 34.96
C GLY A 312 -17.08 11.52 34.28
N TYR A 313 -18.32 11.19 34.63
CA TYR A 313 -19.02 10.00 34.16
C TYR A 313 -19.14 9.96 32.64
N LEU A 314 -19.46 11.08 32.01
CA LEU A 314 -19.52 11.21 30.55
C LEU A 314 -18.17 10.95 29.87
N GLN A 315 -17.07 11.31 30.51
CA GLN A 315 -15.73 11.09 29.96
C GLN A 315 -15.33 9.60 29.98
N SER A 316 -15.98 8.81 30.82
CA SER A 316 -15.77 7.38 30.94
C SER A 316 -16.67 6.54 30.04
N LEU A 317 -17.59 7.16 29.28
CA LEU A 317 -18.51 6.50 28.37
C LEU A 317 -17.87 6.28 27.00
N GLU A 318 -18.11 5.09 26.45
CA GLU A 318 -17.78 4.80 25.06
C GLU A 318 -18.77 5.52 24.11
N VAL A 319 -18.36 5.75 22.88
CA VAL A 319 -19.21 6.36 21.85
C VAL A 319 -20.48 5.52 21.61
N SER A 320 -20.36 4.19 21.68
CA SER A 320 -21.51 3.26 21.58
C SER A 320 -22.58 3.54 22.63
N ASN A 321 -22.18 3.87 23.87
CA ASN A 321 -23.13 4.17 24.94
C ASN A 321 -23.97 5.43 24.66
N LEU A 322 -23.38 6.44 24.03
CA LEU A 322 -24.10 7.67 23.65
C LEU A 322 -25.17 7.38 22.57
N TYR A 323 -24.78 6.60 21.57
CA TYR A 323 -25.75 6.16 20.55
C TYR A 323 -26.82 5.23 21.10
N LEU A 324 -26.49 4.43 22.10
CA LEU A 324 -27.47 3.56 22.78
C LEU A 324 -28.53 4.40 23.49
N TYR A 325 -28.11 5.42 24.25
CA TYR A 325 -29.01 6.35 24.90
C TYR A 325 -29.96 7.02 23.90
N ASP A 326 -29.39 7.60 22.81
CA ASP A 326 -30.17 8.28 21.78
C ASP A 326 -31.11 7.33 21.03
N SER A 327 -30.72 6.06 20.87
CA SER A 327 -31.58 5.03 20.24
C SER A 327 -32.83 4.76 21.05
N VAL A 328 -32.72 4.71 22.38
CA VAL A 328 -33.89 4.55 23.28
C VAL A 328 -34.81 5.76 23.18
N LEU A 329 -34.22 6.97 23.12
CA LEU A 329 -35.03 8.20 22.94
C LEU A 329 -35.73 8.23 21.59
N MET A 330 -35.07 7.73 20.53
CA MET A 330 -35.69 7.62 19.20
C MET A 330 -36.91 6.68 19.21
N LEU A 331 -36.78 5.53 19.85
CA LEU A 331 -37.87 4.58 20.00
C LEU A 331 -39.03 5.20 20.77
N ALA A 332 -38.77 5.86 21.89
CA ALA A 332 -39.82 6.51 22.69
C ALA A 332 -40.59 7.56 21.89
N ASN A 333 -39.86 8.37 21.09
CA ASN A 333 -40.46 9.36 20.22
C ASN A 333 -41.33 8.72 19.12
N ALA A 334 -40.87 7.60 18.54
CA ALA A 334 -41.64 6.84 17.55
C ALA A 334 -42.90 6.25 18.15
N PHE A 335 -42.81 5.70 19.35
CA PHE A 335 -43.98 5.15 20.06
C PHE A 335 -44.99 6.24 20.40
N TYR A 336 -44.53 7.41 20.88
CA TYR A 336 -45.40 8.56 21.16
C TYR A 336 -46.18 8.98 19.91
N ARG A 337 -45.50 9.15 18.77
CA ARG A 337 -46.14 9.52 17.50
C ARG A 337 -47.16 8.48 17.04
N LYS A 338 -46.90 7.19 17.25
CA LYS A 338 -47.83 6.10 16.90
C LYS A 338 -49.05 6.11 17.76
N LEU A 339 -48.93 6.41 19.04
CA LEU A 339 -50.08 6.52 19.97
C LEU A 339 -50.93 7.71 19.61
N GLU A 340 -50.35 8.85 19.29
CA GLU A 340 -51.02 10.10 18.88
C GLU A 340 -51.86 9.88 17.61
N ASP A 341 -51.26 9.19 16.60
CA ASP A 341 -51.94 8.86 15.34
C ASP A 341 -53.04 7.76 15.46
N ARG A 342 -53.24 7.16 16.64
CA ARG A 342 -54.15 6.03 16.90
C ARG A 342 -53.98 4.85 15.93
N LYS A 343 -52.79 4.68 15.36
CA LYS A 343 -52.41 3.61 14.42
C LYS A 343 -51.61 2.51 15.10
N TRP A 344 -51.94 2.25 16.34
CA TRP A 344 -51.28 1.23 17.13
C TRP A 344 -51.66 -0.18 16.68
N HIS A 345 -50.73 -1.03 16.45
CA HIS A 345 -50.91 -2.44 16.14
C HIS A 345 -50.49 -3.23 17.36
N SER A 346 -51.43 -4.01 17.90
CA SER A 346 -51.14 -4.90 19.02
C SER A 346 -50.05 -5.88 18.68
N MET A 347 -49.19 -6.15 19.65
CA MET A 347 -48.13 -7.14 19.50
C MET A 347 -48.71 -8.55 19.50
N ALA A 348 -48.27 -9.35 18.54
CA ALA A 348 -48.39 -10.78 18.62
C ALA A 348 -47.08 -11.37 19.14
N SER A 349 -47.17 -12.28 20.10
CA SER A 349 -46.03 -13.11 20.48
C SER A 349 -45.59 -13.94 19.26
N LEU A 350 -44.37 -13.71 18.81
CA LEU A 350 -43.80 -14.34 17.63
C LEU A 350 -42.89 -15.51 18.05
N ASN A 351 -43.22 -16.71 17.61
CA ASN A 351 -42.40 -17.87 17.91
C ASN A 351 -41.53 -18.26 16.72
N CYS A 352 -40.27 -17.93 16.79
CA CYS A 352 -39.29 -18.20 15.75
C CYS A 352 -39.10 -19.69 15.42
N MET A 353 -39.44 -20.58 16.35
CA MET A 353 -39.24 -22.03 16.21
C MET A 353 -40.34 -22.74 15.41
N ARG A 354 -41.49 -22.12 15.18
CA ARG A 354 -42.60 -22.72 14.46
C ARG A 354 -42.52 -22.44 12.95
N LYS A 355 -42.63 -23.48 12.14
CA LYS A 355 -42.61 -23.41 10.66
C LYS A 355 -43.74 -22.57 10.02
N SER A 356 -44.73 -22.12 10.75
CA SER A 356 -45.90 -21.37 10.24
C SER A 356 -46.09 -20.01 10.90
N THR A 357 -45.03 -19.43 11.49
CA THR A 357 -45.12 -18.12 12.11
C THR A 357 -45.21 -17.05 11.03
N LYS A 358 -46.24 -16.22 11.05
CA LYS A 358 -46.39 -15.07 10.14
C LYS A 358 -45.61 -13.90 10.68
N PRO A 359 -44.92 -13.13 9.80
CA PRO A 359 -44.25 -11.91 10.22
C PRO A 359 -45.23 -10.91 10.82
N TRP A 360 -44.71 -9.98 11.64
CA TRP A 360 -45.54 -8.96 12.26
C TRP A 360 -46.03 -7.93 11.24
N ASN A 361 -47.36 -7.81 11.10
CA ASN A 361 -47.99 -6.90 10.13
C ASN A 361 -47.76 -5.42 10.44
N GLY A 362 -47.47 -5.04 11.70
CA GLY A 362 -47.21 -3.68 12.13
C GLY A 362 -45.74 -3.21 11.95
N GLY A 363 -44.84 -4.12 11.62
CA GLY A 363 -43.39 -3.90 11.58
C GLY A 363 -42.97 -2.79 10.63
N TRP A 364 -43.44 -2.83 9.38
CA TRP A 364 -43.13 -1.81 8.39
C TRP A 364 -43.60 -0.41 8.82
N SER A 365 -44.83 -0.30 9.31
CA SER A 365 -45.38 0.97 9.76
C SER A 365 -44.62 1.54 10.96
N MET A 366 -44.12 0.68 11.85
CA MET A 366 -43.27 1.09 12.97
C MET A 366 -41.87 1.52 12.49
N LEU A 367 -41.26 0.74 11.62
CA LEU A 367 -39.96 1.06 11.03
C LEU A 367 -39.98 2.43 10.31
N ASP A 368 -40.96 2.67 9.46
CA ASP A 368 -41.18 3.92 8.75
C ASP A 368 -41.32 5.12 9.71
N THR A 369 -42.03 4.91 10.84
CA THR A 369 -42.14 5.96 11.87
C THR A 369 -40.85 6.22 12.59
N ILE A 370 -40.04 5.21 12.87
CA ILE A 370 -38.71 5.34 13.47
C ILE A 370 -37.77 6.04 12.47
N GLN A 371 -37.76 5.62 11.22
CA GLN A 371 -36.89 6.16 10.18
C GLN A 371 -37.18 7.62 9.84
N LYS A 372 -38.45 8.04 9.82
CA LYS A 372 -38.86 9.42 9.62
C LYS A 372 -38.75 10.29 10.88
N GLY A 373 -38.53 9.67 12.04
CA GLY A 373 -38.29 10.35 13.29
C GLY A 373 -36.96 11.06 13.29
N ARG A 374 -36.95 12.35 13.66
CA ARG A 374 -35.72 13.12 13.87
C ARG A 374 -35.66 13.51 15.33
N ILE A 375 -34.56 13.20 15.97
CA ILE A 375 -34.31 13.59 17.35
C ILE A 375 -32.97 14.32 17.44
N SER A 376 -32.89 15.25 18.39
CA SER A 376 -31.62 15.81 18.82
C SER A 376 -31.28 15.25 20.19
N GLY A 377 -30.29 14.34 20.23
CA GLY A 377 -29.86 13.65 21.43
C GLY A 377 -28.44 14.06 21.87
N LEU A 378 -27.79 13.20 22.64
CA LEU A 378 -26.41 13.40 23.11
C LEU A 378 -25.41 13.39 21.95
N THR A 379 -25.67 12.59 20.92
CA THR A 379 -24.82 12.50 19.71
C THR A 379 -25.10 13.60 18.69
N GLY A 380 -26.06 14.46 18.94
CA GLY A 380 -26.53 15.49 18.04
C GLY A 380 -27.81 15.09 17.30
N MET A 381 -27.92 15.48 16.04
CA MET A 381 -29.07 15.14 15.22
C MET A 381 -28.97 13.68 14.74
N MET A 382 -29.95 12.84 15.10
CA MET A 382 -30.07 11.50 14.57
C MET A 382 -31.14 11.49 13.47
N ASP A 383 -30.73 11.20 12.25
CA ASP A 383 -31.57 11.18 11.05
C ASP A 383 -31.13 10.02 10.13
N PHE A 384 -32.06 9.13 9.84
CA PHE A 384 -31.76 7.96 9.01
C PHE A 384 -32.02 8.24 7.53
N ARG A 385 -31.06 7.87 6.68
CA ARG A 385 -31.24 7.86 5.23
C ARG A 385 -32.20 6.74 4.81
N ALA A 386 -32.61 6.78 3.55
CA ALA A 386 -33.46 5.74 2.95
C ALA A 386 -32.88 4.32 3.10
N GLU A 387 -31.58 4.20 3.15
CA GLU A 387 -30.83 2.96 3.36
C GLU A 387 -30.72 2.50 4.82
N GLY A 388 -31.37 3.19 5.76
CA GLY A 388 -31.39 2.84 7.18
C GLY A 388 -30.12 3.19 7.95
N SER A 389 -29.24 4.04 7.42
CA SER A 389 -28.03 4.51 8.12
C SER A 389 -28.17 5.94 8.63
N ASN A 390 -27.62 6.21 9.83
CA ASN A 390 -27.49 7.59 10.33
C ASN A 390 -26.48 8.37 9.47
N SER A 391 -26.80 9.64 9.15
CA SER A 391 -26.04 10.42 8.18
C SER A 391 -25.04 11.41 8.80
N HIS A 392 -25.22 11.76 10.06
CA HIS A 392 -24.46 12.84 10.71
C HIS A 392 -23.25 12.30 11.47
N VAL A 393 -22.07 12.69 11.03
CA VAL A 393 -20.81 12.43 11.73
C VAL A 393 -19.87 13.61 11.61
N GLN A 394 -19.25 13.98 12.72
CA GLN A 394 -18.23 15.01 12.79
C GLN A 394 -16.98 14.47 13.46
N PHE A 395 -15.84 14.83 12.91
CA PHE A 395 -14.53 14.54 13.48
C PHE A 395 -13.78 15.82 13.80
N GLU A 396 -12.99 15.79 14.85
CA GLU A 396 -11.99 16.80 15.09
C GLU A 396 -10.59 16.27 14.84
N VAL A 397 -9.77 17.14 14.33
CA VAL A 397 -8.35 16.91 14.09
C VAL A 397 -7.57 17.72 15.10
N LEU A 398 -6.89 17.03 16.00
CA LEU A 398 -6.05 17.61 17.03
C LEU A 398 -4.59 17.47 16.62
N GLY A 399 -3.78 18.47 16.92
CA GLY A 399 -2.34 18.44 16.65
C GLY A 399 -1.53 18.86 17.86
N THR A 400 -0.26 18.52 17.85
CA THR A 400 0.71 18.95 18.85
C THR A 400 1.11 20.40 18.61
N SER A 401 1.04 21.23 19.63
CA SER A 401 1.65 22.54 19.67
C SER A 401 2.78 22.55 20.69
N TYR A 402 3.85 23.29 20.42
CA TYR A 402 4.96 23.47 21.35
C TYR A 402 4.81 24.82 22.03
N SER A 403 4.71 24.81 23.34
CA SER A 403 4.72 26.02 24.15
C SER A 403 6.08 26.12 24.86
N GLU A 404 6.67 27.31 24.90
CA GLU A 404 7.95 27.55 25.59
C GLU A 404 7.85 27.31 27.11
N THR A 405 6.64 27.42 27.67
CA THR A 405 6.42 27.35 29.13
C THR A 405 5.89 26.01 29.61
N PHE A 406 5.12 25.27 28.79
CA PHE A 406 4.41 24.06 29.21
C PHE A 406 4.82 22.78 28.42
N GLY A 407 5.77 22.88 27.50
CA GLY A 407 6.17 21.73 26.67
C GLY A 407 5.18 21.45 25.55
N LYS A 408 4.88 20.16 25.31
CA LYS A 408 3.91 19.77 24.28
C LYS A 408 2.49 19.93 24.80
N ASP A 409 1.67 20.62 24.02
CA ASP A 409 0.24 20.80 24.27
C ASP A 409 -0.58 20.33 23.08
N VAL A 410 -1.85 20.07 23.27
CA VAL A 410 -2.79 19.60 22.26
C VAL A 410 -3.66 20.74 21.80
N LYS A 411 -3.63 21.06 20.50
CA LYS A 411 -4.45 22.10 19.90
C LYS A 411 -5.37 21.52 18.84
N ARG A 412 -6.61 21.98 18.80
CA ARG A 412 -7.53 21.68 17.72
C ARG A 412 -7.12 22.43 16.46
N LEU A 413 -6.80 21.68 15.39
CA LEU A 413 -6.38 22.21 14.10
C LEU A 413 -7.57 22.43 13.16
N ALA A 414 -8.44 21.42 13.06
CA ALA A 414 -9.55 21.44 12.12
C ALA A 414 -10.72 20.60 12.63
N THR A 415 -11.86 20.75 11.98
CA THR A 415 -13.02 19.84 12.09
C THR A 415 -13.38 19.32 10.72
N TRP A 416 -13.78 18.08 10.65
CA TRP A 416 -14.26 17.47 9.44
C TRP A 416 -15.72 17.08 9.59
N ASP A 417 -16.52 17.37 8.58
CA ASP A 417 -17.94 17.04 8.51
C ASP A 417 -18.23 16.28 7.22
N SER A 418 -19.12 15.31 7.28
CA SER A 418 -19.48 14.48 6.11
C SER A 418 -20.07 15.25 4.94
N ILE A 419 -20.59 16.45 5.18
CA ILE A 419 -21.24 17.31 4.18
C ILE A 419 -20.31 18.44 3.71
N ARG A 420 -19.60 19.07 4.64
CA ARG A 420 -18.77 20.27 4.39
C ARG A 420 -17.31 19.96 4.15
N GLY A 421 -16.85 18.72 4.42
CA GLY A 421 -15.46 18.36 4.37
C GLY A 421 -14.63 18.97 5.51
N LEU A 422 -13.35 19.20 5.28
CA LEU A 422 -12.42 19.73 6.26
C LEU A 422 -12.60 21.26 6.40
N ASN A 423 -12.86 21.71 7.63
CA ASN A 423 -12.94 23.13 7.99
C ASN A 423 -11.84 23.45 9.02
N GLY A 424 -10.88 24.25 8.63
CA GLY A 424 -9.73 24.62 9.43
C GLY A 424 -8.45 24.63 8.60
N SER A 425 -7.36 25.01 9.22
CA SER A 425 -6.03 25.00 8.59
C SER A 425 -5.12 24.03 9.31
N LEU A 426 -4.68 23.01 8.61
CA LEU A 426 -3.62 22.09 9.07
C LEU A 426 -2.23 22.72 8.98
N LYS A 427 -2.14 23.88 8.30
CA LYS A 427 -0.91 24.66 8.28
C LYS A 427 -0.74 25.26 9.68
N GLU A 428 0.15 24.67 10.46
CA GLU A 428 0.73 25.39 11.58
C GLU A 428 1.23 26.73 11.06
N ASN A 429 0.95 27.80 11.79
CA ASN A 429 1.69 29.03 11.59
C ASN A 429 3.17 28.63 11.66
N ARG A 430 3.80 28.51 10.49
CA ARG A 430 5.26 28.49 10.45
C ARG A 430 5.64 29.74 11.25
N ILE A 431 6.30 29.54 12.38
CA ILE A 431 7.16 30.58 12.92
C ILE A 431 7.88 31.04 11.69
N ASP A 432 7.69 32.31 11.31
CA ASP A 432 8.32 32.89 10.15
C ASP A 432 9.85 32.80 10.34
N SER A 433 10.39 31.63 10.05
CA SER A 433 11.81 31.43 9.81
C SER A 433 12.09 31.91 8.39
N SER A 434 11.70 33.16 8.09
CA SER A 434 12.15 33.79 6.88
C SER A 434 13.66 34.01 7.04
N MET A 435 14.44 33.29 6.25
CA MET A 435 15.88 33.52 6.14
C MET A 435 16.17 34.83 5.36
N GLN A 436 15.24 35.77 5.36
CA GLN A 436 15.37 37.06 4.66
C GLN A 436 16.58 37.82 5.22
N GLY A 437 17.52 38.10 4.32
CA GLY A 437 18.75 38.84 4.66
C GLY A 437 19.93 37.97 5.09
N VAL A 438 19.76 36.66 5.27
CA VAL A 438 20.88 35.74 5.53
C VAL A 438 21.59 35.43 4.20
N THR A 439 22.91 35.49 4.19
CA THR A 439 23.75 35.06 3.06
C THR A 439 24.47 33.79 3.45
N LEU A 440 24.16 32.69 2.77
CA LEU A 440 24.72 31.35 3.02
C LEU A 440 25.96 31.16 2.12
N LYS A 441 27.04 30.61 2.68
CA LYS A 441 28.20 30.14 1.94
C LYS A 441 27.99 28.72 1.46
N ILE A 442 28.00 28.52 0.15
CA ILE A 442 27.68 27.23 -0.46
C ILE A 442 28.92 26.69 -1.18
N VAL A 443 29.27 25.44 -0.83
CA VAL A 443 30.35 24.73 -1.51
C VAL A 443 29.77 23.78 -2.56
N THR A 444 30.40 23.75 -3.72
CA THR A 444 29.97 22.88 -4.83
C THR A 444 31.13 22.17 -5.49
N LEU A 445 30.82 21.15 -6.27
CA LEU A 445 31.74 20.42 -7.15
C LEU A 445 31.16 20.39 -8.57
N LEU A 446 32.04 20.65 -9.56
CA LEU A 446 31.63 20.60 -10.96
C LEU A 446 31.39 19.15 -11.40
N GLU A 447 30.17 18.85 -11.74
CA GLU A 447 29.75 17.54 -12.29
C GLU A 447 28.57 17.74 -13.22
N GLU A 448 28.73 17.44 -14.48
CA GLU A 448 27.70 17.53 -15.50
C GLU A 448 26.66 16.37 -15.31
N PRO A 449 25.38 16.63 -15.44
CA PRO A 449 24.66 17.89 -15.74
C PRO A 449 24.25 18.69 -14.48
N PHE A 450 24.71 18.32 -13.28
CA PHE A 450 24.25 18.89 -12.00
C PHE A 450 24.80 20.29 -11.77
N VAL A 451 26.09 20.45 -11.90
CA VAL A 451 26.78 21.74 -11.75
C VAL A 451 27.83 21.90 -12.84
N MET A 452 27.64 22.89 -13.68
CA MET A 452 28.53 23.25 -14.78
C MET A 452 28.98 24.70 -14.64
N ALA A 453 30.18 24.98 -15.06
CA ALA A 453 30.63 26.37 -15.17
C ALA A 453 29.90 27.07 -16.32
N ALA A 454 29.28 28.23 -16.05
CA ALA A 454 28.74 29.08 -17.10
C ALA A 454 29.90 29.89 -17.71
N GLU A 455 29.71 30.31 -18.98
CA GLU A 455 30.72 31.16 -19.65
C GLU A 455 30.92 32.44 -18.86
N ASN A 456 32.20 32.73 -18.51
CA ASN A 456 32.58 33.94 -17.78
C ASN A 456 32.73 35.12 -18.76
N ILE A 457 31.93 36.16 -18.54
CA ILE A 457 32.21 37.47 -19.12
C ILE A 457 33.30 38.11 -18.26
N LEU A 458 34.40 38.59 -18.88
CA LEU A 458 35.51 39.21 -18.18
C LEU A 458 35.04 40.28 -17.18
N GLY A 459 35.39 40.09 -15.91
CA GLY A 459 35.06 41.03 -14.81
C GLY A 459 33.84 40.71 -13.99
N GLN A 460 33.12 39.58 -14.24
CA GLN A 460 32.02 39.13 -13.40
C GLN A 460 32.41 37.91 -12.54
N PRO A 461 31.80 37.71 -11.35
CA PRO A 461 32.02 36.52 -10.53
C PRO A 461 31.64 35.24 -11.30
N LYS A 462 32.37 34.15 -11.01
CA LYS A 462 32.09 32.84 -11.61
C LYS A 462 30.63 32.47 -11.45
N ARG A 463 29.94 32.19 -12.54
CA ARG A 463 28.56 31.71 -12.53
C ARG A 463 28.52 30.21 -12.77
N TYR A 464 27.58 29.55 -12.12
CA TYR A 464 27.33 28.15 -12.27
C TYR A 464 25.93 27.95 -12.85
N LYS A 465 25.72 26.85 -13.58
CA LYS A 465 24.43 26.42 -14.12
C LYS A 465 24.29 24.92 -13.98
N GLY A 466 23.08 24.41 -14.01
CA GLY A 466 22.80 22.99 -13.94
C GLY A 466 21.64 22.67 -12.98
N PHE A 467 21.24 21.43 -12.98
CA PHE A 467 20.07 20.99 -12.23
C PHE A 467 20.13 21.34 -10.73
N SER A 468 21.28 21.10 -10.09
CA SER A 468 21.44 21.43 -8.66
C SER A 468 21.39 22.93 -8.40
N ILE A 469 21.84 23.75 -9.34
CA ILE A 469 21.78 25.21 -9.22
C ILE A 469 20.35 25.70 -9.39
N ASP A 470 19.57 25.12 -10.30
CA ASP A 470 18.16 25.47 -10.48
C ASP A 470 17.34 25.13 -9.23
N VAL A 471 17.63 23.98 -8.57
CA VAL A 471 17.03 23.62 -7.27
C VAL A 471 17.44 24.64 -6.19
N LEU A 472 18.70 25.05 -6.14
CA LEU A 472 19.17 26.05 -5.19
C LEU A 472 18.49 27.40 -5.39
N ASP A 473 18.37 27.86 -6.63
CA ASP A 473 17.68 29.11 -6.97
C ASP A 473 16.21 29.09 -6.55
N ALA A 474 15.53 27.97 -6.79
CA ALA A 474 14.15 27.78 -6.35
C ALA A 474 14.04 27.82 -4.82
N LEU A 475 14.94 27.15 -4.09
CA LEU A 475 14.98 27.19 -2.63
C LEU A 475 15.28 28.57 -2.08
N ALA A 476 16.27 29.28 -2.66
CA ALA A 476 16.61 30.65 -2.26
C ALA A 476 15.44 31.61 -2.46
N LYS A 477 14.67 31.45 -3.55
CA LYS A 477 13.48 32.25 -3.82
C LYS A 477 12.34 31.97 -2.83
N ILE A 478 12.13 30.69 -2.48
CA ILE A 478 11.04 30.28 -1.56
C ILE A 478 11.36 30.69 -0.13
N LEU A 479 12.60 30.48 0.31
CA LEU A 479 13.03 30.75 1.69
C LEU A 479 13.56 32.16 1.91
N GLY A 480 13.80 32.93 0.84
CA GLY A 480 14.20 34.34 0.90
C GLY A 480 15.66 34.58 1.29
N PHE A 481 16.55 33.56 1.25
CA PHE A 481 17.98 33.73 1.55
C PHE A 481 18.79 34.12 0.30
N LYS A 482 19.96 34.74 0.51
CA LYS A 482 20.99 34.97 -0.50
C LYS A 482 22.08 33.95 -0.32
N TYR A 483 22.84 33.66 -1.36
CA TYR A 483 23.95 32.72 -1.27
C TYR A 483 25.19 33.18 -2.05
N ASP A 484 26.32 32.74 -1.56
CA ASP A 484 27.62 32.85 -2.23
C ASP A 484 28.16 31.44 -2.47
N ILE A 485 28.39 31.09 -3.73
CA ILE A 485 28.77 29.75 -4.15
C ILE A 485 30.20 29.68 -4.61
N TYR A 486 30.97 28.72 -4.11
CA TYR A 486 32.32 28.48 -4.49
C TYR A 486 32.62 27.00 -4.73
N GLN A 487 33.63 26.73 -5.56
CA GLN A 487 34.05 25.37 -5.86
C GLN A 487 35.04 24.88 -4.78
N VAL A 488 34.86 23.62 -4.33
CA VAL A 488 35.81 22.96 -3.44
C VAL A 488 37.20 22.85 -4.07
N ALA A 489 38.24 23.15 -3.29
CA ALA A 489 39.62 23.26 -3.81
C ALA A 489 40.23 21.92 -4.22
N ASP A 490 39.89 20.84 -3.49
CA ASP A 490 40.41 19.48 -3.72
C ASP A 490 39.64 18.65 -4.76
N GLY A 491 38.52 19.19 -5.27
CA GLY A 491 37.72 18.54 -6.28
C GLY A 491 37.11 17.20 -5.83
N LYS A 492 36.83 17.00 -4.53
CA LYS A 492 36.32 15.76 -3.96
C LYS A 492 34.99 15.97 -3.28
N TYR A 493 34.16 14.90 -3.26
CA TYR A 493 32.90 14.89 -2.54
C TYR A 493 33.07 14.84 -1.02
N GLY A 494 33.97 14.00 -0.56
CA GLY A 494 34.28 13.78 0.84
C GLY A 494 34.34 12.29 1.19
N SER A 495 35.48 11.89 1.72
CA SER A 495 35.79 10.56 2.25
C SER A 495 36.63 10.67 3.51
N ILE A 496 36.58 9.65 4.35
CA ILE A 496 37.44 9.57 5.53
C ILE A 496 38.84 9.24 5.11
N GLN A 497 39.79 10.05 5.52
CA GLN A 497 41.24 9.88 5.30
C GLN A 497 41.85 8.95 6.37
N LEU A 498 43.04 8.45 6.13
CA LEU A 498 43.79 7.58 7.07
C LEU A 498 43.98 8.18 8.48
N ASN A 499 44.02 9.52 8.54
CA ASN A 499 44.13 10.25 9.82
C ASN A 499 42.79 10.51 10.49
N GLY A 500 41.69 9.96 10.00
CA GLY A 500 40.33 10.16 10.52
C GLY A 500 39.69 11.51 10.16
N SER A 501 40.35 12.39 9.42
CA SER A 501 39.74 13.63 8.97
C SER A 501 38.96 13.45 7.67
N TRP A 502 37.96 14.32 7.46
CA TRP A 502 37.19 14.36 6.23
C TRP A 502 37.78 15.35 5.24
N ASN A 503 37.85 14.96 3.98
CA ASN A 503 38.24 15.83 2.86
C ASN A 503 36.99 16.29 2.07
N GLY A 504 37.20 17.05 1.00
CA GLY A 504 36.17 17.44 0.04
C GLY A 504 35.08 18.35 0.62
N MET A 505 33.94 18.38 -0.02
CA MET A 505 32.79 19.20 0.41
C MET A 505 32.33 18.87 1.83
N ILE A 506 32.34 17.58 2.21
CA ILE A 506 31.99 17.16 3.59
C ILE A 506 33.00 17.77 4.59
N GLY A 507 34.28 17.77 4.28
CA GLY A 507 35.29 18.40 5.12
C GLY A 507 35.14 19.92 5.26
N GLU A 508 34.68 20.62 4.21
CA GLU A 508 34.36 22.04 4.25
C GLU A 508 33.18 22.35 5.20
N LEU A 509 32.13 21.48 5.18
CA LEU A 509 30.98 21.60 6.08
C LEU A 509 31.38 21.36 7.53
N ILE A 510 32.10 20.28 7.83
CA ILE A 510 32.58 19.97 9.18
C ILE A 510 33.50 21.10 9.70
N GLY A 511 34.36 21.65 8.84
CA GLY A 511 35.24 22.79 9.14
C GLY A 511 34.53 24.14 9.26
N LYS A 512 33.18 24.18 9.11
CA LYS A 512 32.34 25.39 9.17
C LYS A 512 32.80 26.49 8.19
N ARG A 513 33.44 26.11 7.09
CA ARG A 513 33.82 27.02 6.00
C ARG A 513 32.69 27.24 5.01
N ALA A 514 31.78 26.28 4.92
CA ALA A 514 30.54 26.37 4.18
C ALA A 514 29.34 26.04 5.08
N ASP A 515 28.21 26.66 4.80
CA ASP A 515 26.93 26.41 5.50
C ASP A 515 26.14 25.29 4.82
N LEU A 516 26.31 25.15 3.50
CA LEU A 516 25.58 24.19 2.69
C LEU A 516 26.47 23.68 1.55
N ALA A 517 26.33 22.41 1.21
CA ALA A 517 26.97 21.81 0.03
C ALA A 517 25.89 21.37 -0.95
N ILE A 518 26.08 21.70 -2.23
CA ILE A 518 25.15 21.31 -3.29
C ILE A 518 25.90 20.80 -4.51
N SER A 519 25.62 19.56 -4.88
CA SER A 519 26.09 18.87 -6.08
C SER A 519 25.43 17.49 -6.13
N ALA A 520 25.90 16.59 -6.97
CA ALA A 520 25.47 15.18 -6.98
C ALA A 520 26.05 14.38 -5.80
N ILE A 521 25.77 14.81 -4.56
CA ILE A 521 26.30 14.17 -3.35
C ILE A 521 25.45 12.94 -3.03
N THR A 522 26.11 11.80 -2.90
CA THR A 522 25.46 10.56 -2.47
C THR A 522 25.29 10.53 -0.97
N ILE A 523 24.08 10.26 -0.49
CA ILE A 523 23.77 10.04 0.92
C ILE A 523 24.32 8.66 1.30
N THR A 524 25.25 8.60 2.24
CA THR A 524 25.80 7.36 2.80
C THR A 524 25.76 7.43 4.33
N PRO A 525 25.65 6.27 5.04
CA PRO A 525 25.61 6.26 6.50
C PRO A 525 26.78 6.95 7.16
N GLU A 526 27.98 6.80 6.60
CA GLU A 526 29.19 7.43 7.12
C GLU A 526 29.13 8.96 7.02
N ARG A 527 28.58 9.49 5.91
CA ARG A 527 28.41 10.93 5.71
C ARG A 527 27.27 11.47 6.56
N GLU A 528 26.17 10.71 6.69
CA GLU A 528 25.02 11.09 7.52
C GLU A 528 25.36 11.15 9.02
N SER A 529 26.40 10.43 9.47
CA SER A 529 26.87 10.50 10.86
C SER A 529 27.56 11.81 11.22
N VAL A 530 28.01 12.60 10.25
CA VAL A 530 28.84 13.82 10.45
C VAL A 530 28.22 15.09 9.91
N VAL A 531 27.27 14.98 8.97
CA VAL A 531 26.54 16.12 8.38
C VAL A 531 25.07 15.75 8.21
N ASP A 532 24.19 16.74 8.30
CA ASP A 532 22.77 16.58 8.05
C ASP A 532 22.47 16.65 6.55
N PHE A 533 21.65 15.74 6.06
CA PHE A 533 21.16 15.75 4.70
C PHE A 533 19.72 16.23 4.61
N SER A 534 19.42 16.98 3.56
CA SER A 534 18.03 17.23 3.16
C SER A 534 17.40 15.94 2.63
N LYS A 535 16.10 15.96 2.34
CA LYS A 535 15.50 14.87 1.58
C LYS A 535 16.17 14.73 0.23
N ARG A 536 16.32 13.46 -0.22
CA ARG A 536 16.86 13.16 -1.55
C ARG A 536 15.99 13.81 -2.63
N TYR A 537 16.58 14.37 -3.63
CA TYR A 537 15.89 14.97 -4.77
C TYR A 537 16.04 14.13 -6.05
N LEU A 538 16.91 13.14 -6.05
CA LEU A 538 17.12 12.23 -7.18
C LEU A 538 17.62 10.87 -6.70
N ASP A 539 17.06 9.79 -7.25
CA ASP A 539 17.58 8.43 -7.07
C ASP A 539 18.40 8.05 -8.28
N TYR A 540 19.52 7.34 -8.06
CA TYR A 540 20.32 6.79 -9.12
C TYR A 540 20.71 5.34 -8.84
N SER A 541 21.09 4.62 -9.87
CA SER A 541 21.59 3.25 -9.78
C SER A 541 23.04 3.16 -10.22
N VAL A 542 23.71 2.08 -9.80
CA VAL A 542 25.07 1.77 -10.24
C VAL A 542 25.01 0.87 -11.46
N GLY A 543 25.61 1.29 -12.56
CA GLY A 543 25.66 0.54 -13.80
C GLY A 543 27.09 0.19 -14.23
N ILE A 544 27.21 -0.77 -15.14
CA ILE A 544 28.47 -1.18 -15.75
C ILE A 544 28.55 -0.58 -17.14
N LEU A 545 29.45 0.39 -17.35
CA LEU A 545 29.73 0.96 -18.66
C LEU A 545 30.82 0.17 -19.35
N MET A 546 30.50 -0.42 -20.49
CA MET A 546 31.43 -1.19 -21.33
C MET A 546 31.42 -0.67 -22.76
N ARG A 547 32.58 -0.81 -23.44
CA ARG A 547 32.61 -0.59 -24.88
C ARG A 547 31.77 -1.63 -25.59
N LYS A 548 30.93 -1.20 -26.53
CA LYS A 548 30.20 -2.11 -27.39
C LYS A 548 31.21 -2.98 -28.15
N SER A 549 31.04 -4.30 -28.03
CA SER A 549 31.89 -5.26 -28.74
C SER A 549 31.79 -5.00 -30.25
N GLU A 550 32.93 -4.78 -30.90
CA GLU A 550 33.00 -4.78 -32.37
C GLU A 550 32.72 -6.20 -32.85
N GLU A 551 31.80 -6.34 -33.78
CA GLU A 551 31.55 -7.62 -34.44
C GLU A 551 32.85 -8.03 -35.14
N LYS A 552 33.62 -8.95 -34.57
CA LYS A 552 34.73 -9.60 -35.28
C LYS A 552 34.10 -10.45 -36.39
N ILE A 553 34.14 -9.92 -37.59
CA ILE A 553 33.75 -10.65 -38.79
C ILE A 553 34.72 -11.81 -38.92
N ASN A 554 34.30 -12.98 -38.48
CA ASN A 554 35.10 -14.19 -38.65
C ASN A 554 34.79 -14.73 -40.05
N ILE A 555 35.83 -14.82 -40.92
CA ILE A 555 35.67 -15.37 -42.30
C ILE A 555 35.04 -16.71 -42.29
N PHE A 556 35.25 -17.49 -41.21
CA PHE A 556 34.64 -18.80 -41.03
C PHE A 556 33.21 -18.79 -40.48
N SER A 557 32.61 -17.63 -40.27
CA SER A 557 31.21 -17.51 -39.83
C SER A 557 30.20 -18.15 -40.78
N LEU A 558 30.57 -18.26 -42.06
CA LEU A 558 29.77 -18.97 -43.06
C LEU A 558 29.72 -20.47 -42.82
N LEU A 559 30.72 -21.07 -42.16
CA LEU A 559 30.71 -22.49 -41.78
C LEU A 559 30.05 -22.80 -40.42
N ALA A 560 29.79 -21.73 -39.64
CA ALA A 560 29.24 -21.84 -38.28
C ALA A 560 27.81 -22.44 -38.20
N PRO A 561 26.94 -22.35 -39.22
CA PRO A 561 25.59 -22.94 -39.16
C PRO A 561 25.55 -24.45 -38.99
N PHE A 562 26.59 -25.15 -39.41
CA PHE A 562 26.71 -26.58 -39.24
C PHE A 562 27.98 -26.94 -38.47
N ASP A 563 27.89 -27.96 -37.64
CA ASP A 563 29.04 -28.57 -36.97
C ASP A 563 30.02 -29.19 -37.98
N LEU A 564 31.27 -29.21 -37.59
CA LEU A 564 32.32 -29.82 -38.42
C LEU A 564 32.02 -31.28 -38.82
N ALA A 565 31.33 -32.03 -37.95
CA ALA A 565 30.88 -33.41 -38.24
C ALA A 565 29.86 -33.46 -39.40
N VAL A 566 28.93 -32.48 -39.45
CA VAL A 566 27.94 -32.39 -40.55
C VAL A 566 28.61 -32.05 -41.86
N TRP A 567 29.59 -31.12 -41.87
CA TRP A 567 30.38 -30.80 -43.06
C TRP A 567 31.19 -32.02 -43.55
N ALA A 568 31.78 -32.79 -42.63
CA ALA A 568 32.50 -34.03 -42.95
C ALA A 568 31.57 -35.09 -43.53
N CYS A 569 30.35 -35.26 -43.01
CA CYS A 569 29.35 -36.17 -43.55
C CYS A 569 28.92 -35.78 -44.97
N ILE A 570 28.70 -34.48 -45.24
CA ILE A 570 28.34 -33.97 -46.57
C ILE A 570 29.49 -34.24 -47.55
N ALA A 571 30.72 -33.92 -47.14
CA ALA A 571 31.92 -34.15 -47.94
C ALA A 571 32.16 -35.66 -48.27
N ALA A 572 31.81 -36.54 -47.35
CA ALA A 572 31.89 -37.99 -47.56
C ALA A 572 30.72 -38.52 -48.42
N ALA A 573 29.53 -37.95 -48.34
CA ALA A 573 28.37 -38.38 -49.09
C ALA A 573 28.53 -38.18 -50.62
N ILE A 574 29.21 -37.09 -51.04
CA ILE A 574 29.43 -36.76 -52.45
C ILE A 574 30.19 -37.89 -53.17
N PRO A 575 31.39 -38.33 -52.73
CA PRO A 575 32.10 -39.42 -53.41
C PRO A 575 31.37 -40.76 -53.24
N VAL A 576 30.69 -41.06 -52.16
CA VAL A 576 29.94 -42.30 -51.97
C VAL A 576 28.81 -42.42 -52.97
N VAL A 577 28.00 -41.38 -53.14
CA VAL A 577 26.92 -41.36 -54.15
C VAL A 577 27.51 -41.36 -55.55
N GLY A 578 28.62 -40.65 -55.78
CA GLY A 578 29.35 -40.69 -57.07
C GLY A 578 29.82 -42.07 -57.46
N ILE A 579 30.41 -42.82 -56.50
CA ILE A 579 30.81 -44.22 -56.72
C ILE A 579 29.60 -45.12 -57.02
N MET A 580 28.51 -44.94 -56.29
CA MET A 580 27.27 -45.67 -56.48
C MET A 580 26.69 -45.43 -57.91
N ILE A 581 26.66 -44.22 -58.37
CA ILE A 581 26.23 -43.85 -59.75
C ILE A 581 27.14 -44.47 -60.77
N PHE A 582 28.46 -44.41 -60.55
CA PHE A 582 29.45 -45.04 -61.40
C PHE A 582 29.23 -46.54 -61.53
N LEU A 583 29.07 -47.27 -60.39
CA LEU A 583 28.80 -48.70 -60.36
C LEU A 583 27.51 -49.08 -61.09
N LEU A 584 26.41 -48.32 -60.82
CA LEU A 584 25.14 -48.56 -61.50
C LEU A 584 25.22 -48.34 -63.03
N ARG A 585 25.93 -47.35 -63.50
CA ARG A 585 26.16 -47.08 -64.92
C ARG A 585 27.02 -48.22 -65.52
N ARG A 586 28.05 -48.74 -64.80
CA ARG A 586 28.89 -49.85 -65.25
C ARG A 586 28.07 -51.14 -65.34
N ILE A 587 27.23 -51.43 -64.36
CA ILE A 587 26.36 -52.62 -64.39
C ILE A 587 25.36 -52.51 -65.56
N GLN A 588 24.81 -51.32 -65.80
CA GLN A 588 23.92 -51.10 -66.94
C GLN A 588 24.66 -51.34 -68.29
N ALA A 589 25.87 -50.79 -68.41
CA ALA A 589 26.67 -50.97 -69.61
C ALA A 589 26.99 -52.47 -69.85
N VAL A 590 27.33 -53.28 -68.80
CA VAL A 590 27.55 -54.73 -68.93
C VAL A 590 26.26 -55.44 -69.30
N ARG A 591 25.11 -55.08 -68.75
CA ARG A 591 23.79 -55.66 -69.11
C ARG A 591 23.38 -55.33 -70.56
N CYS A 592 23.63 -54.13 -71.03
CA CYS A 592 23.37 -53.75 -72.43
C CYS A 592 24.33 -54.50 -73.39
N HIS A 593 25.59 -54.74 -72.99
CA HIS A 593 26.54 -55.47 -73.80
C HIS A 593 26.12 -56.93 -73.94
N ASN A 594 25.61 -57.57 -72.89
CA ASN A 594 25.14 -58.93 -72.93
C ASN A 594 23.84 -59.15 -73.72
N ASN A 595 22.99 -58.08 -73.88
CA ASN A 595 21.70 -58.17 -74.57
C ASN A 595 21.73 -57.70 -76.04
N ALA A 596 22.78 -56.99 -76.49
CA ALA A 596 22.91 -56.50 -77.85
C ALA A 596 24.22 -57.00 -78.40
N GLY A 597 24.17 -58.04 -79.28
CA GLY A 597 25.34 -58.57 -79.97
C GLY A 597 26.10 -57.47 -80.72
N GLY A 598 27.21 -57.05 -80.13
CA GLY A 598 28.37 -56.44 -80.77
C GLY A 598 28.22 -55.18 -81.58
N GLN A 599 28.21 -54.03 -80.93
CA GLN A 599 29.02 -52.82 -81.25
C GLN A 599 29.09 -51.87 -80.05
N PRO A 600 30.29 -51.42 -79.66
CA PRO A 600 30.43 -50.47 -78.56
C PRO A 600 29.99 -49.11 -79.03
N THR A 601 28.86 -48.58 -78.50
CA THR A 601 28.52 -47.18 -78.67
C THR A 601 29.45 -46.37 -77.80
N PRO A 602 30.05 -45.27 -78.32
CA PRO A 602 31.08 -44.50 -77.62
C PRO A 602 30.58 -43.68 -76.41
N SER A 603 29.33 -43.82 -76.01
CA SER A 603 28.78 -43.14 -74.86
C SER A 603 28.91 -43.88 -73.50
N ALA A 604 29.52 -45.03 -73.45
CA ALA A 604 29.55 -45.90 -72.25
C ALA A 604 30.76 -45.70 -71.29
N SER A 605 31.71 -44.86 -71.64
CA SER A 605 32.84 -44.52 -70.74
C SER A 605 32.60 -43.33 -69.89
N THR A 606 31.65 -43.43 -68.97
CA THR A 606 31.57 -42.42 -67.93
C THR A 606 32.65 -42.65 -66.91
N SER A 607 33.65 -41.78 -66.83
CA SER A 607 34.71 -41.94 -65.86
C SER A 607 34.12 -41.65 -64.43
N LEU A 608 34.75 -42.25 -63.40
CA LEU A 608 34.40 -42.00 -62.01
C LEU A 608 34.38 -40.52 -61.71
N GLN A 609 35.29 -39.76 -62.30
CA GLN A 609 35.40 -38.31 -62.13
C GLN A 609 34.15 -37.60 -62.63
N ASN A 610 33.57 -37.96 -63.76
CA ASN A 610 32.32 -37.38 -64.27
C ASN A 610 31.13 -37.73 -63.38
N ALA A 611 31.09 -38.93 -62.80
CA ALA A 611 30.02 -39.33 -61.90
C ALA A 611 30.04 -38.46 -60.61
N ILE A 612 31.23 -38.26 -60.02
CA ILE A 612 31.42 -37.39 -58.84
C ILE A 612 31.08 -35.97 -59.21
N TRP A 613 31.47 -35.48 -60.40
CA TRP A 613 31.18 -34.14 -60.87
C TRP A 613 29.65 -33.88 -61.03
N ILE A 614 28.91 -34.83 -61.51
CA ILE A 614 27.45 -34.77 -61.63
C ILE A 614 26.81 -34.69 -60.24
N VAL A 615 27.28 -35.45 -59.26
CA VAL A 615 26.79 -35.41 -57.87
C VAL A 615 27.12 -34.05 -57.22
N TYR A 616 28.34 -33.55 -57.43
CA TYR A 616 28.74 -32.25 -56.96
C TYR A 616 27.93 -31.13 -57.61
N GLY A 617 27.71 -31.18 -58.96
CA GLY A 617 26.86 -30.22 -59.64
C GLY A 617 25.42 -30.20 -59.10
N ALA A 618 24.87 -31.37 -58.84
CA ALA A 618 23.56 -31.51 -58.21
C ALA A 618 23.52 -30.93 -56.78
N PHE A 619 24.59 -31.07 -56.01
CA PHE A 619 24.73 -30.45 -54.66
C PHE A 619 24.71 -28.92 -54.74
N VAL A 620 25.36 -28.31 -55.71
CA VAL A 620 25.35 -26.87 -55.95
C VAL A 620 24.08 -26.42 -56.66
N GLN A 621 23.07 -27.29 -56.80
CA GLN A 621 21.79 -27.02 -57.43
C GLN A 621 21.87 -26.72 -58.96
N GLN A 622 22.91 -27.17 -59.60
CA GLN A 622 23.01 -27.13 -61.07
C GLN A 622 22.33 -28.35 -61.68
N GLY A 623 21.56 -28.13 -62.71
CA GLY A 623 20.93 -29.20 -63.46
C GLY A 623 21.98 -30.14 -64.13
N THR A 624 21.63 -31.40 -64.45
CA THR A 624 22.48 -32.32 -65.17
C THR A 624 22.00 -32.45 -66.62
N ASP A 625 22.88 -32.19 -67.57
CA ASP A 625 22.62 -32.37 -69.01
C ASP A 625 22.68 -33.82 -69.48
N SER A 626 23.11 -34.76 -68.58
CA SER A 626 23.21 -36.15 -68.92
C SER A 626 21.89 -36.89 -68.68
N LEU A 627 21.36 -37.52 -69.76
CA LEU A 627 20.18 -38.35 -69.72
C LEU A 627 20.34 -39.53 -68.78
N LEU A 628 19.48 -39.62 -67.75
CA LEU A 628 19.39 -40.72 -66.79
C LEU A 628 18.64 -41.88 -67.44
N GLY A 629 19.38 -42.84 -68.03
CA GLY A 629 18.80 -43.87 -68.87
C GLY A 629 18.11 -45.01 -68.11
N SER A 630 18.32 -45.17 -66.80
CA SER A 630 17.74 -46.28 -66.01
C SER A 630 16.87 -45.76 -64.85
N VAL A 631 15.85 -46.58 -64.49
CA VAL A 631 14.96 -46.25 -63.35
C VAL A 631 15.74 -46.21 -62.03
N ALA A 632 16.66 -47.11 -61.80
CA ALA A 632 17.50 -47.16 -60.58
C ALA A 632 18.34 -45.87 -60.46
N LEU A 633 18.91 -45.39 -61.56
CA LEU A 633 19.69 -44.16 -61.56
C LEU A 633 18.81 -42.91 -61.26
N ARG A 634 17.57 -42.91 -61.77
CA ARG A 634 16.60 -41.84 -61.48
C ARG A 634 16.21 -41.81 -60.00
N ILE A 635 16.02 -42.99 -59.38
CA ILE A 635 15.68 -43.07 -57.92
C ILE A 635 16.86 -42.55 -57.09
N VAL A 636 18.08 -42.96 -57.40
CA VAL A 636 19.27 -42.48 -56.66
C VAL A 636 19.46 -40.98 -56.83
N MET A 637 19.33 -40.47 -58.05
CA MET A 637 19.45 -39.01 -58.27
C MET A 637 18.29 -38.25 -57.63
N GLY A 638 17.06 -38.76 -57.66
CA GLY A 638 15.92 -38.15 -56.98
C GLY A 638 16.08 -38.08 -55.45
N SER A 639 16.60 -39.17 -54.84
CA SER A 639 16.90 -39.16 -53.40
C SER A 639 18.04 -38.19 -53.07
N TRP A 640 19.07 -38.09 -53.91
CA TRP A 640 20.15 -37.14 -53.78
C TRP A 640 19.67 -35.67 -53.91
N TRP A 641 18.80 -35.36 -54.88
CA TRP A 641 18.20 -34.02 -54.98
C TRP A 641 17.34 -33.66 -53.76
N LEU A 642 16.58 -34.63 -53.23
CA LEU A 642 15.78 -34.37 -52.03
C LEU A 642 16.73 -34.09 -50.82
N PHE A 643 17.80 -34.87 -50.71
CA PHE A 643 18.81 -34.65 -49.67
C PHE A 643 19.46 -33.26 -49.80
N THR A 644 19.90 -32.86 -50.98
CA THR A 644 20.52 -31.55 -51.21
C THR A 644 19.55 -30.41 -50.95
N LEU A 645 18.26 -30.55 -51.29
CA LEU A 645 17.23 -29.58 -51.02
C LEU A 645 17.05 -29.35 -49.50
N ILE A 646 17.00 -30.45 -48.72
CA ILE A 646 16.86 -30.39 -47.27
C ILE A 646 18.09 -29.72 -46.64
N VAL A 647 19.30 -30.13 -47.07
CA VAL A 647 20.54 -29.55 -46.53
C VAL A 647 20.65 -28.05 -46.83
N CYS A 648 20.35 -27.62 -48.06
CA CYS A 648 20.42 -26.22 -48.43
C CYS A 648 19.34 -25.39 -47.65
N SER A 649 18.12 -25.91 -47.52
CA SER A 649 17.07 -25.25 -46.74
C SER A 649 17.44 -25.15 -45.25
N SER A 650 18.01 -26.21 -44.65
CA SER A 650 18.49 -26.24 -43.27
C SER A 650 19.66 -25.28 -43.06
N TYR A 651 20.60 -25.22 -44.01
CA TYR A 651 21.70 -24.25 -43.95
C TYR A 651 21.19 -22.80 -43.96
N THR A 652 20.26 -22.46 -44.85
CA THR A 652 19.68 -21.12 -44.93
C THR A 652 18.94 -20.76 -43.65
N ALA A 653 18.13 -21.65 -43.09
CA ALA A 653 17.42 -21.44 -41.85
C ALA A 653 18.37 -21.26 -40.66
N ASN A 654 19.38 -22.11 -40.52
CA ASN A 654 20.36 -22.01 -39.46
C ASN A 654 21.26 -20.80 -39.59
N LEU A 655 21.63 -20.38 -40.78
CA LEU A 655 22.40 -19.16 -41.01
C LEU A 655 21.58 -17.91 -40.60
N ALA A 656 20.29 -17.84 -40.94
CA ALA A 656 19.41 -16.77 -40.54
C ALA A 656 19.27 -16.74 -39.01
N ALA A 657 19.06 -17.87 -38.34
CA ALA A 657 19.02 -17.99 -36.89
C ALA A 657 20.32 -17.55 -36.22
N TYR A 658 21.47 -17.99 -36.74
CA TYR A 658 22.79 -17.64 -36.21
C TYR A 658 23.04 -16.13 -36.31
N LEU A 659 22.72 -15.49 -37.43
CA LEU A 659 22.90 -14.05 -37.63
C LEU A 659 21.95 -13.19 -36.75
N THR A 660 20.76 -13.72 -36.44
CA THR A 660 19.83 -13.04 -35.53
C THR A 660 20.24 -13.18 -34.06
N VAL A 661 20.69 -14.34 -33.63
CA VAL A 661 21.09 -14.60 -32.24
C VAL A 661 22.42 -13.94 -31.90
N SER A 662 23.39 -13.93 -32.80
CA SER A 662 24.70 -13.33 -32.55
C SER A 662 24.67 -11.82 -32.29
N ARG A 663 23.56 -11.13 -32.60
CA ARG A 663 23.37 -9.69 -32.31
C ARG A 663 22.96 -9.41 -30.85
N MET A 664 22.62 -10.40 -30.07
CA MET A 664 22.02 -10.24 -28.73
C MET A 664 22.92 -10.61 -27.54
N ASP A 665 24.09 -11.17 -27.74
CA ASP A 665 24.94 -11.62 -26.63
C ASP A 665 25.79 -10.47 -26.05
N ASN A 666 25.26 -9.88 -24.97
CA ASN A 666 26.09 -9.03 -24.10
C ASN A 666 27.00 -9.94 -23.25
N ALA A 667 28.28 -9.77 -23.37
CA ALA A 667 29.29 -10.58 -22.67
C ALA A 667 29.19 -10.51 -21.13
N VAL A 668 28.60 -9.44 -20.58
CA VAL A 668 28.44 -9.19 -19.13
C VAL A 668 27.02 -8.69 -18.88
N ARG A 669 26.25 -9.41 -18.07
CA ARG A 669 24.88 -9.06 -17.71
C ARG A 669 24.73 -8.70 -16.23
N SER A 670 25.69 -9.10 -15.39
CA SER A 670 25.64 -8.90 -13.94
C SER A 670 27.02 -8.64 -13.35
N LEU A 671 27.07 -8.17 -12.12
CA LEU A 671 28.31 -8.03 -11.35
C LEU A 671 28.99 -9.40 -11.12
N GLN A 672 28.20 -10.45 -11.00
CA GLN A 672 28.72 -11.82 -10.85
C GLN A 672 29.43 -12.31 -12.13
N ASP A 673 28.89 -11.98 -13.30
CA ASP A 673 29.53 -12.28 -14.56
C ASP A 673 30.84 -11.51 -14.72
N LEU A 674 30.83 -10.24 -14.25
CA LEU A 674 32.01 -9.40 -14.26
C LEU A 674 33.13 -9.95 -13.36
N SER A 675 32.80 -10.48 -12.18
CA SER A 675 33.80 -11.05 -11.26
C SER A 675 34.43 -12.35 -11.77
N LYS A 676 33.68 -13.18 -12.49
CA LYS A 676 34.11 -14.50 -12.98
C LYS A 676 34.98 -14.42 -14.23
N GLN A 677 34.93 -13.33 -14.97
CA GLN A 677 35.72 -13.20 -16.18
C GLN A 677 37.07 -12.53 -15.89
N GLY A 678 38.14 -13.00 -16.54
CA GLY A 678 39.51 -12.45 -16.44
C GLY A 678 39.91 -11.49 -17.54
N ASP A 679 39.13 -11.40 -18.62
CA ASP A 679 39.55 -10.71 -19.85
C ASP A 679 39.28 -9.21 -19.85
N VAL A 680 38.33 -8.75 -19.07
CA VAL A 680 37.96 -7.33 -18.97
C VAL A 680 38.41 -6.76 -17.65
N VAL A 681 39.23 -5.75 -17.71
CA VAL A 681 39.71 -4.99 -16.56
C VAL A 681 38.66 -3.94 -16.19
N TYR A 682 38.32 -3.84 -14.92
CA TYR A 682 37.27 -2.93 -14.43
C TYR A 682 37.76 -2.10 -13.24
N GLY A 683 37.22 -0.90 -13.12
CA GLY A 683 37.51 0.05 -12.05
C GLY A 683 36.36 1.00 -11.83
N THR A 684 36.51 1.88 -10.88
CA THR A 684 35.52 2.93 -10.56
C THR A 684 36.23 4.26 -10.28
N VAL A 685 35.44 5.28 -9.97
CA VAL A 685 36.02 6.59 -9.59
C VAL A 685 36.51 6.52 -8.15
N ARG A 686 37.78 6.88 -7.92
CA ARG A 686 38.37 6.89 -6.56
C ARG A 686 37.70 7.96 -5.70
N ASP A 687 37.61 7.71 -4.40
CA ASP A 687 37.00 8.58 -3.37
C ASP A 687 35.51 8.90 -3.65
N SER A 688 34.86 8.09 -4.51
CA SER A 688 33.42 8.16 -4.75
C SER A 688 32.66 7.26 -3.78
N ALA A 689 31.36 7.52 -3.61
CA ALA A 689 30.49 6.66 -2.82
C ALA A 689 30.44 5.21 -3.32
N VAL A 690 30.59 5.00 -4.64
CA VAL A 690 30.65 3.66 -5.25
C VAL A 690 31.96 2.95 -4.86
N TYR A 691 33.09 3.66 -4.85
CA TYR A 691 34.37 3.10 -4.42
C TYR A 691 34.32 2.67 -2.95
N GLU A 692 33.81 3.53 -2.06
CA GLU A 692 33.64 3.21 -0.64
C GLU A 692 32.64 2.07 -0.40
N TYR A 693 31.59 1.99 -1.19
CA TYR A 693 30.64 0.87 -1.14
C TYR A 693 31.32 -0.47 -1.42
N PHE A 694 32.10 -0.58 -2.52
CA PHE A 694 32.86 -1.79 -2.82
C PHE A 694 33.95 -2.08 -1.78
N ARG A 695 34.56 -1.06 -1.21
CA ARG A 695 35.50 -1.20 -0.11
C ARG A 695 34.83 -1.79 1.11
N ALA A 696 33.74 -1.21 1.56
CA ALA A 696 33.00 -1.65 2.75
C ALA A 696 32.51 -3.09 2.60
N LYS A 697 31.92 -3.44 1.44
CA LYS A 697 31.42 -4.76 1.14
C LYS A 697 32.54 -5.78 0.94
N GLY A 698 33.60 -5.43 0.24
CA GLY A 698 34.71 -6.31 -0.08
C GLY A 698 35.67 -6.60 1.09
N THR A 699 35.68 -5.74 2.12
CA THR A 699 36.48 -5.93 3.35
C THR A 699 35.68 -6.52 4.52
N ASN A 700 34.37 -6.65 4.38
CA ASN A 700 33.50 -7.18 5.45
C ASN A 700 33.64 -8.71 5.54
N PRO A 701 34.15 -9.26 6.66
CA PRO A 701 34.30 -10.70 6.84
C PRO A 701 32.96 -11.44 7.03
N LEU A 702 31.86 -10.70 7.27
CA LEU A 702 30.53 -11.27 7.46
C LEU A 702 29.72 -11.37 6.15
N GLU A 703 30.24 -10.84 5.04
CA GLU A 703 29.61 -10.95 3.74
C GLU A 703 29.71 -12.40 3.23
N GLN A 704 28.55 -13.04 2.99
CA GLN A 704 28.50 -14.42 2.52
C GLN A 704 28.85 -14.55 1.03
N ASP A 705 28.85 -13.46 0.29
CA ASP A 705 29.05 -13.45 -1.15
C ASP A 705 30.50 -13.04 -1.50
N ASN A 706 31.32 -14.01 -1.92
CA ASN A 706 32.70 -13.78 -2.32
C ASN A 706 32.86 -12.85 -3.54
N THR A 707 31.78 -12.59 -4.26
CA THR A 707 31.76 -11.74 -5.45
C THR A 707 32.30 -10.33 -5.17
N PHE A 708 31.86 -9.73 -4.06
CA PHE A 708 32.32 -8.38 -3.67
C PHE A 708 33.79 -8.35 -3.25
N ALA A 709 34.29 -9.39 -2.62
CA ALA A 709 35.70 -9.50 -2.26
C ALA A 709 36.59 -9.62 -3.49
N GLU A 710 36.18 -10.40 -4.51
CA GLU A 710 36.88 -10.51 -5.79
C GLU A 710 36.86 -9.20 -6.56
N LEU A 711 35.68 -8.55 -6.66
CA LEU A 711 35.55 -7.25 -7.30
C LEU A 711 36.43 -6.21 -6.64
N TRP A 712 36.43 -6.15 -5.30
CA TRP A 712 37.28 -5.21 -4.57
C TRP A 712 38.77 -5.43 -4.78
N LYS A 713 39.22 -6.70 -4.83
CA LYS A 713 40.62 -7.04 -5.09
C LYS A 713 41.13 -6.46 -6.41
N VAL A 714 40.31 -6.48 -7.45
CA VAL A 714 40.62 -5.92 -8.76
C VAL A 714 40.57 -4.38 -8.74
N ILE A 715 39.49 -3.81 -8.17
CA ILE A 715 39.30 -2.34 -8.09
C ILE A 715 40.40 -1.70 -7.28
N ASN A 716 40.86 -2.30 -6.19
CA ASN A 716 41.91 -1.76 -5.31
C ASN A 716 43.32 -2.12 -5.71
N LYS A 717 43.55 -2.73 -6.86
CA LYS A 717 44.91 -3.05 -7.32
C LYS A 717 45.80 -1.82 -7.36
N ASN A 718 46.96 -1.90 -6.72
CA ASN A 718 47.88 -0.75 -6.49
C ASN A 718 47.20 0.43 -5.80
N ASN A 719 46.43 0.18 -4.72
CA ASN A 719 45.65 1.21 -4.01
C ASN A 719 44.70 2.00 -4.94
N GLY A 720 44.15 1.33 -5.94
CA GLY A 720 43.19 1.91 -6.89
C GLY A 720 43.82 2.76 -8.00
N PHE A 721 45.16 2.88 -8.08
CA PHE A 721 45.81 3.69 -9.11
C PHE A 721 45.89 3.01 -10.48
N GLU A 722 45.81 1.69 -10.53
CA GLU A 722 45.99 0.96 -11.81
C GLU A 722 44.73 1.00 -12.69
N TYR A 723 43.58 0.72 -12.12
CA TYR A 723 42.31 0.58 -12.87
C TYR A 723 41.25 1.62 -12.55
N SER A 724 41.24 2.15 -11.33
CA SER A 724 40.31 3.20 -10.94
C SER A 724 40.81 4.59 -11.41
N VAL A 725 39.90 5.50 -11.64
CA VAL A 725 40.15 6.82 -12.22
C VAL A 725 39.88 7.93 -11.22
N SER A 726 40.36 9.15 -11.51
CA SER A 726 40.14 10.33 -10.66
C SER A 726 38.80 11.04 -10.95
N SER A 727 38.28 10.91 -12.18
CA SER A 727 37.01 11.55 -12.58
C SER A 727 36.18 10.64 -13.50
N PRO A 728 34.86 10.82 -13.52
CA PRO A 728 33.99 10.05 -14.41
C PRO A 728 34.34 10.22 -15.90
N SER A 729 34.71 11.42 -16.30
CA SER A 729 35.11 11.73 -17.70
C SER A 729 36.34 10.96 -18.14
N GLU A 730 37.32 10.78 -17.24
CA GLU A 730 38.51 9.95 -17.49
C GLU A 730 38.12 8.47 -17.63
N GLY A 731 37.16 7.99 -16.83
CA GLY A 731 36.60 6.62 -16.92
C GLY A 731 35.99 6.35 -18.29
N ILE A 732 35.16 7.25 -18.78
CA ILE A 732 34.54 7.15 -20.10
C ILE A 732 35.62 7.12 -21.21
N LYS A 733 36.67 7.95 -21.12
CA LYS A 733 37.79 7.94 -22.07
C LYS A 733 38.54 6.60 -22.04
N LYS A 734 38.81 6.05 -20.84
CA LYS A 734 39.48 4.74 -20.70
C LYS A 734 38.68 3.60 -21.33
N VAL A 735 37.36 3.56 -21.09
CA VAL A 735 36.45 2.57 -21.67
C VAL A 735 36.44 2.67 -23.21
N ARG A 736 36.50 3.86 -23.75
CA ARG A 736 36.52 4.10 -25.21
C ARG A 736 37.79 3.59 -25.90
N VAL A 737 38.95 3.72 -25.24
CA VAL A 737 40.25 3.41 -25.82
C VAL A 737 40.72 1.98 -25.54
N LYS A 738 40.39 1.40 -24.38
CA LYS A 738 40.83 0.05 -23.98
C LYS A 738 39.62 -0.85 -23.75
N CYS A 739 39.80 -2.19 -23.85
CA CYS A 739 38.82 -3.16 -23.39
C CYS A 739 38.75 -3.12 -21.85
N ALA A 740 38.21 -2.04 -21.29
CA ALA A 740 38.00 -1.83 -19.87
C ALA A 740 36.54 -1.57 -19.61
N ALA A 741 36.02 -2.04 -18.48
CA ALA A 741 34.71 -1.68 -17.96
C ALA A 741 34.89 -0.63 -16.86
N SER A 742 33.99 0.32 -16.78
CA SER A 742 33.96 1.27 -15.67
C SER A 742 32.61 1.11 -14.94
N ILE A 743 32.67 0.88 -13.64
CA ILE A 743 31.49 0.83 -12.78
C ILE A 743 31.20 2.27 -12.37
N ILE A 744 30.15 2.84 -12.94
CA ILE A 744 29.80 4.26 -12.77
C ILE A 744 28.36 4.33 -12.27
N ALA A 745 28.07 5.33 -11.43
CA ALA A 745 26.71 5.71 -11.11
C ALA A 745 26.00 6.18 -12.40
N THR A 746 24.93 5.51 -12.77
CA THR A 746 24.11 5.87 -13.93
C THR A 746 22.84 6.52 -13.44
N PHE A 747 22.54 7.69 -13.99
CA PHE A 747 21.20 8.27 -13.81
C PHE A 747 20.26 7.51 -14.72
N LEU A 748 19.14 7.07 -14.18
CA LEU A 748 18.06 6.53 -14.97
C LEU A 748 17.61 7.63 -15.92
N ASP A 749 17.77 7.39 -17.22
CA ASP A 749 17.17 8.24 -18.23
C ASP A 749 15.66 8.27 -17.98
N CYS A 750 15.14 9.46 -17.68
CA CYS A 750 13.71 9.75 -17.67
C CYS A 750 13.16 9.81 -19.08
#